data_f86af0d6c44951bd253fe32c1aafd906
#
_entry.id   f86af0d6c44951bd253fe32c1aafd906
#
_cell.length_a   1.000
_cell.length_b   1.000
_cell.length_c   1.000
_cell.angle_alpha   90.00
_cell.angle_beta   90.00
_cell.angle_gamma   90.00
#
_symmetry.space_group_name_H-M   'P 1'
#
loop_
_entity.id
_entity.type
_entity.pdbx_description
1 polymer ?
#
loop_
_entity_poly.entity_id
_entity_poly.type
_entity_poly.pdbx_seq_one_letter_code
_entity_poly.pdbx_strand_id
1 'polypeptide(L)'
;PGLNSRYTVDQKKGEKTMAYLKGYVDHIRFRNEDNGYTVLSLDVDGDEETVVGLFPFLNDGEYISLEGDYVDHPVHGPQFQMRTYEIVAPDDIDSMERYLGSGAIKGVGPALAKRITKKFKMDTFRVIEEEPERLAEVKGISEKKARAIAVEFSEKQEMRQAMMFLSGYGINNNLAVKIYKEYGDHLYTIIQENPYKMTDDIAGVGFKIADEIAKKVGIGSSSDYRIISGIFYTLMRALNEGHVFLPKRILCRNAAHILGVTPEDIEEHLLEMMIDRKIVIEEDEETRVYAAPQYHMEVNTARMLLDLNIHYDVSISEVETMIAMIEETEQITFAEKQKEAIHAVAQDSIVVLTGGPGTGKTTTINGMIQYFEHEGLDIRLAAPTGRAAKRMTEATGYEAMTIHRMLEINGEADRERDMKKGNASMFERNAGNPLETDVIIIDEMSMVDLYLMNALLQAMVPGTRLVIVGDANQLPSIGAGNVLKDMIASGQFKVVELNQIFRQELLHVYEQKSKSRDEGSHIVRNAHLIHQGRPVELDNKSRDFFFLQRNNIQDVLGVLVYLVRDKLPGYVHVKPYDIQILTPMRKGELGVERLNQVMQQYLNPPSDEKKEKEIAFGLFREGDKVMQIKNNYQIEWEMRNSKGFTVDKGVGVFNGDMGIITEINDYTEKITVLFDETREVQYPYASLDELELAYAVTIHKSQGSEYPAVVMPILSGPRVLFHRNLLYTGVTRAKNCLTIVGDRNMLFSMIQNVNEQRRYTTLALRLDQIANESEESGPMDDLGI
;
A
#
# COMPACT_ATOMS: atom_id res chain seq x y z
N PRO A 1 -50.82 -37.91 12.36
CA PRO A 1 -49.73 -38.74 11.92
C PRO A 1 -48.74 -37.81 11.22
N GLY A 2 -47.56 -37.60 11.90
CA GLY A 2 -46.56 -36.64 11.51
C GLY A 2 -45.86 -37.02 10.22
N LEU A 3 -45.60 -36.04 9.39
CA LEU A 3 -44.65 -36.11 8.31
C LEU A 3 -43.30 -35.64 8.82
N ASN A 4 -42.37 -36.58 8.98
CA ASN A 4 -40.96 -36.34 9.29
C ASN A 4 -40.32 -35.49 8.19
N SER A 5 -39.81 -34.31 8.53
CA SER A 5 -39.03 -33.40 7.67
C SER A 5 -37.57 -33.80 7.49
N ARG A 6 -37.20 -35.02 7.86
CA ARG A 6 -35.87 -35.61 7.56
C ARG A 6 -35.95 -36.46 6.31
N TYR A 7 -35.67 -35.89 5.13
CA TYR A 7 -35.44 -36.67 3.95
C TYR A 7 -34.03 -37.26 3.95
N THR A 8 -34.01 -38.57 4.26
CA THR A 8 -32.84 -39.43 4.16
C THR A 8 -32.73 -40.04 2.78
N VAL A 9 -31.60 -39.81 2.18
CA VAL A 9 -30.66 -40.72 1.49
C VAL A 9 -31.28 -41.94 0.83
N ASP A 10 -31.24 -41.95 -0.48
CA ASP A 10 -31.20 -43.21 -1.25
C ASP A 10 -29.71 -43.52 -1.58
N GLN A 11 -29.19 -44.56 -0.91
CA GLN A 11 -27.82 -45.06 -1.13
C GLN A 11 -27.72 -45.77 -2.46
N LYS A 12 -27.24 -45.12 -3.53
CA LYS A 12 -26.60 -45.77 -4.66
C LYS A 12 -25.40 -44.99 -5.13
N LYS A 13 -24.20 -45.55 -4.84
CA LYS A 13 -22.93 -45.40 -5.51
C LYS A 13 -22.46 -43.98 -5.88
N GLY A 14 -21.65 -43.37 -5.02
CA GLY A 14 -20.52 -42.58 -5.50
C GLY A 14 -20.75 -41.10 -5.81
N GLU A 15 -21.94 -40.54 -5.63
CA GLU A 15 -22.21 -39.11 -5.72
C GLU A 15 -22.38 -38.50 -4.31
N LYS A 16 -21.70 -37.36 -4.03
CA LYS A 16 -21.89 -36.61 -2.79
C LYS A 16 -23.34 -36.16 -2.70
N THR A 17 -24.11 -36.68 -1.73
CA THR A 17 -25.49 -36.33 -1.53
C THR A 17 -25.60 -34.95 -0.92
N MET A 18 -26.22 -34.00 -1.61
CA MET A 18 -26.62 -32.71 -1.05
C MET A 18 -27.67 -32.93 0.04
N ALA A 19 -27.46 -32.27 1.18
CA ALA A 19 -28.43 -32.24 2.27
C ALA A 19 -29.16 -30.88 2.28
N TYR A 20 -30.44 -30.93 2.68
CA TYR A 20 -31.30 -29.75 2.81
C TYR A 20 -31.69 -29.60 4.28
N LEU A 21 -31.53 -28.37 4.80
CA LEU A 21 -32.02 -28.00 6.12
C LEU A 21 -32.99 -26.83 6.03
N LYS A 22 -34.02 -26.82 6.83
CA LYS A 22 -34.89 -25.65 7.03
C LYS A 22 -35.08 -25.42 8.51
N GLY A 23 -34.96 -24.18 8.94
CA GLY A 23 -35.09 -23.85 10.36
C GLY A 23 -35.00 -22.35 10.63
N TYR A 24 -35.18 -22.03 11.91
CA TYR A 24 -35.00 -20.67 12.40
C TYR A 24 -33.57 -20.42 12.83
N VAL A 25 -33.03 -19.26 12.51
CA VAL A 25 -31.78 -18.79 13.08
C VAL A 25 -32.03 -18.45 14.55
N ASP A 26 -31.56 -19.31 15.44
CA ASP A 26 -31.74 -19.10 16.87
C ASP A 26 -30.77 -17.99 17.35
N HIS A 27 -29.50 -18.14 17.02
CA HIS A 27 -28.46 -17.17 17.38
C HIS A 27 -27.25 -17.19 16.43
N ILE A 28 -26.76 -16.01 16.08
CA ILE A 28 -25.50 -15.85 15.34
C ILE A 28 -24.36 -15.80 16.35
N ARG A 29 -23.57 -16.89 16.40
CA ARG A 29 -22.45 -17.05 17.35
C ARG A 29 -21.23 -16.22 16.93
N PHE A 30 -21.00 -16.12 15.62
CA PHE A 30 -19.88 -15.37 15.05
C PHE A 30 -20.25 -14.87 13.66
N ARG A 31 -19.87 -13.65 13.35
CA ARG A 31 -19.93 -13.09 11.99
C ARG A 31 -18.66 -12.29 11.70
N ASN A 32 -18.06 -12.56 10.56
CA ASN A 32 -17.01 -11.71 10.02
C ASN A 32 -17.67 -10.65 9.13
N GLU A 33 -17.60 -9.39 9.55
CA GLU A 33 -18.23 -8.26 8.86
C GLU A 33 -17.63 -8.01 7.48
N ASP A 34 -16.35 -8.38 7.24
CA ASP A 34 -15.66 -8.10 5.98
C ASP A 34 -16.06 -9.06 4.86
N ASN A 35 -16.28 -10.34 5.17
CA ASN A 35 -16.55 -11.36 4.16
C ASN A 35 -17.90 -12.04 4.30
N GLY A 36 -18.66 -11.71 5.36
CA GLY A 36 -19.96 -12.30 5.63
C GLY A 36 -19.93 -13.77 6.12
N TYR A 37 -18.74 -14.32 6.44
CA TYR A 37 -18.66 -15.66 7.02
C TYR A 37 -19.29 -15.69 8.40
N THR A 38 -20.24 -16.58 8.57
CA THR A 38 -21.09 -16.64 9.77
C THR A 38 -21.12 -18.07 10.31
N VAL A 39 -21.04 -18.18 11.62
CA VAL A 39 -21.33 -19.39 12.39
C VAL A 39 -22.61 -19.12 13.18
N LEU A 40 -23.64 -19.87 12.91
CA LEU A 40 -24.96 -19.70 13.55
C LEU A 40 -25.50 -21.02 14.09
N SER A 41 -26.42 -20.89 15.04
CA SER A 41 -27.26 -21.95 15.56
C SER A 41 -28.61 -21.91 14.84
N LEU A 42 -28.99 -23.01 14.20
CA LEU A 42 -30.25 -23.16 13.48
C LEU A 42 -31.16 -24.11 14.28
N ASP A 43 -32.35 -23.64 14.64
CA ASP A 43 -33.40 -24.44 15.22
C ASP A 43 -34.17 -25.15 14.11
N VAL A 44 -33.95 -26.46 13.99
CA VAL A 44 -34.64 -27.34 13.04
C VAL A 44 -35.63 -28.25 13.82
N ASP A 45 -36.90 -27.86 13.86
CA ASP A 45 -37.96 -28.60 14.54
C ASP A 45 -37.67 -28.89 16.05
N GLY A 46 -36.92 -27.98 16.72
CA GLY A 46 -36.55 -28.12 18.13
C GLY A 46 -35.18 -28.75 18.38
N ASP A 47 -34.47 -29.18 17.35
CA ASP A 47 -33.09 -29.64 17.41
C ASP A 47 -32.14 -28.50 16.96
N GLU A 48 -31.09 -28.22 17.75
CA GLU A 48 -30.10 -27.17 17.42
C GLU A 48 -29.01 -27.72 16.54
N GLU A 49 -28.87 -27.15 15.34
CA GLU A 49 -27.83 -27.48 14.35
C GLU A 49 -26.85 -26.35 14.20
N THR A 50 -25.54 -26.61 14.23
CA THR A 50 -24.52 -25.61 13.94
C THR A 50 -24.33 -25.51 12.46
N VAL A 51 -24.57 -24.31 11.88
CA VAL A 51 -24.41 -24.01 10.45
C VAL A 51 -23.29 -23.01 10.24
N VAL A 52 -22.47 -23.28 9.24
CA VAL A 52 -21.36 -22.41 8.85
C VAL A 52 -21.43 -22.09 7.36
N GLY A 53 -21.15 -20.83 7.01
CA GLY A 53 -21.16 -20.40 5.61
C GLY A 53 -21.14 -18.88 5.46
N LEU A 54 -21.37 -18.42 4.24
CA LEU A 54 -21.44 -16.98 3.93
C LEU A 54 -22.89 -16.49 4.03
N PHE A 55 -23.22 -15.82 5.14
CA PHE A 55 -24.56 -15.28 5.41
C PHE A 55 -24.50 -13.77 5.67
N PRO A 56 -24.40 -12.96 4.64
CA PRO A 56 -24.10 -11.55 4.79
C PRO A 56 -25.17 -10.72 5.50
N PHE A 57 -26.44 -11.13 5.42
CA PHE A 57 -27.58 -10.33 5.91
C PHE A 57 -28.59 -11.12 6.75
N LEU A 58 -28.17 -12.24 7.22
CA LEU A 58 -29.01 -13.06 8.07
C LEU A 58 -29.06 -12.49 9.49
N ASN A 59 -30.25 -12.44 10.09
CA ASN A 59 -30.44 -12.01 11.47
C ASN A 59 -31.02 -13.14 12.29
N ASP A 60 -30.86 -13.02 13.62
CA ASP A 60 -31.54 -13.91 14.55
C ASP A 60 -33.06 -13.89 14.33
N GLY A 61 -33.70 -15.03 14.37
CA GLY A 61 -35.13 -15.19 14.18
C GLY A 61 -35.62 -15.35 12.74
N GLU A 62 -34.75 -15.25 11.75
CA GLU A 62 -35.10 -15.46 10.33
C GLU A 62 -35.27 -16.97 10.04
N TYR A 63 -36.26 -17.31 9.19
CA TYR A 63 -36.49 -18.69 8.74
C TYR A 63 -35.81 -18.92 7.41
N ILE A 64 -34.92 -19.90 7.35
CA ILE A 64 -34.08 -20.16 6.19
C ILE A 64 -34.15 -21.59 5.69
N SER A 65 -34.00 -21.75 4.39
CA SER A 65 -33.78 -23.03 3.71
C SER A 65 -32.33 -23.08 3.22
N LEU A 66 -31.63 -24.13 3.55
CA LEU A 66 -30.21 -24.31 3.26
C LEU A 66 -29.97 -25.53 2.41
N GLU A 67 -29.03 -25.43 1.49
CA GLU A 67 -28.41 -26.57 0.81
C GLU A 67 -26.93 -26.63 1.18
N GLY A 68 -26.45 -27.82 1.53
CA GLY A 68 -25.05 -27.97 1.93
C GLY A 68 -24.65 -29.38 2.26
N ASP A 69 -23.55 -29.53 2.96
CA ASP A 69 -22.99 -30.82 3.38
C ASP A 69 -22.71 -30.80 4.89
N TYR A 70 -22.89 -31.95 5.54
CA TYR A 70 -22.36 -32.15 6.87
C TYR A 70 -20.85 -32.38 6.84
N VAL A 71 -20.11 -31.62 7.63
CA VAL A 71 -18.66 -31.67 7.75
C VAL A 71 -18.30 -31.84 9.23
N ASP A 72 -17.36 -32.74 9.50
CA ASP A 72 -16.85 -32.92 10.84
C ASP A 72 -15.64 -32.05 11.07
N HIS A 73 -15.79 -30.95 11.84
CA HIS A 73 -14.69 -30.02 12.09
C HIS A 73 -13.82 -30.56 13.24
N PRO A 74 -12.46 -30.61 13.06
CA PRO A 74 -11.56 -31.22 14.02
C PRO A 74 -11.66 -30.68 15.47
N VAL A 75 -12.08 -29.43 15.64
CA VAL A 75 -12.14 -28.72 16.93
C VAL A 75 -13.59 -28.51 17.41
N HIS A 76 -14.53 -28.28 16.47
CA HIS A 76 -15.90 -27.84 16.78
C HIS A 76 -16.96 -28.94 16.57
N GLY A 77 -16.53 -30.14 16.13
CA GLY A 77 -17.44 -31.27 15.89
C GLY A 77 -18.27 -31.14 14.61
N PRO A 78 -19.38 -31.87 14.49
CA PRO A 78 -20.21 -31.87 13.29
C PRO A 78 -20.86 -30.51 13.05
N GLN A 79 -20.78 -30.02 11.83
CA GLN A 79 -21.34 -28.75 11.38
C GLN A 79 -21.97 -28.94 10.00
N PHE A 80 -23.00 -28.15 9.71
CA PHE A 80 -23.59 -28.09 8.39
C PHE A 80 -22.90 -26.95 7.61
N GLN A 81 -22.10 -27.29 6.60
CA GLN A 81 -21.45 -26.32 5.72
C GLN A 81 -22.40 -25.93 4.60
N MET A 82 -22.94 -24.73 4.67
CA MET A 82 -23.86 -24.18 3.70
C MET A 82 -23.17 -23.88 2.38
N ARG A 83 -23.81 -24.20 1.27
CA ARG A 83 -23.42 -23.82 -0.09
C ARG A 83 -24.32 -22.71 -0.62
N THR A 84 -25.64 -22.88 -0.48
CA THR A 84 -26.65 -21.90 -0.85
C THR A 84 -27.71 -21.80 0.22
N TYR A 85 -28.32 -20.63 0.36
CA TYR A 85 -29.44 -20.43 1.26
C TYR A 85 -30.50 -19.53 0.65
N GLU A 86 -31.72 -19.69 1.10
CA GLU A 86 -32.87 -18.86 0.78
C GLU A 86 -33.58 -18.48 2.08
N ILE A 87 -33.89 -17.19 2.23
CA ILE A 87 -34.71 -16.73 3.34
C ILE A 87 -36.16 -16.91 2.93
N VAL A 88 -36.84 -17.75 3.70
CA VAL A 88 -38.27 -18.05 3.47
C VAL A 88 -39.10 -17.03 4.24
N ALA A 89 -40.03 -16.37 3.56
CA ALA A 89 -40.94 -15.45 4.23
C ALA A 89 -41.76 -16.23 5.32
N PRO A 90 -41.93 -15.65 6.53
CA PRO A 90 -42.74 -16.24 7.55
C PRO A 90 -44.19 -16.45 7.08
N ASP A 91 -44.65 -17.68 7.06
CA ASP A 91 -45.98 -18.09 6.62
C ASP A 91 -46.96 -18.42 7.77
N ASP A 92 -46.49 -18.28 9.03
CA ASP A 92 -47.27 -18.46 10.24
C ASP A 92 -47.06 -17.34 11.26
N ILE A 93 -47.94 -17.26 12.26
CA ILE A 93 -47.96 -16.16 13.25
C ILE A 93 -46.75 -16.22 14.18
N ASP A 94 -46.28 -17.41 14.55
CA ASP A 94 -45.18 -17.58 15.49
C ASP A 94 -43.86 -17.18 14.83
N SER A 95 -43.71 -17.46 13.52
CA SER A 95 -42.61 -17.02 12.69
C SER A 95 -42.55 -15.51 12.54
N MET A 96 -43.71 -14.87 12.30
CA MET A 96 -43.80 -13.40 12.22
C MET A 96 -43.44 -12.75 13.57
N GLU A 97 -43.86 -13.35 14.69
CA GLU A 97 -43.54 -12.89 16.04
C GLU A 97 -42.00 -12.95 16.29
N ARG A 98 -41.39 -14.09 15.97
CA ARG A 98 -39.93 -14.30 16.12
C ARG A 98 -39.15 -13.30 15.29
N TYR A 99 -39.49 -13.12 14.00
CA TYR A 99 -38.84 -12.16 13.11
C TYR A 99 -38.93 -10.73 13.63
N LEU A 100 -40.10 -10.26 13.99
CA LEU A 100 -40.29 -8.89 14.52
C LEU A 100 -39.62 -8.70 15.89
N GLY A 101 -39.56 -9.77 16.71
CA GLY A 101 -38.99 -9.74 18.06
C GLY A 101 -37.49 -9.93 18.14
N SER A 102 -36.82 -10.37 17.08
CA SER A 102 -35.38 -10.68 17.02
C SER A 102 -34.47 -9.44 17.15
N GLY A 103 -35.04 -8.23 17.05
CA GLY A 103 -34.27 -7.00 16.96
C GLY A 103 -34.03 -6.56 15.48
N ALA A 104 -34.53 -7.35 14.53
CA ALA A 104 -34.44 -7.00 13.10
C ALA A 104 -35.07 -5.64 12.80
N ILE A 105 -36.11 -5.23 13.52
CA ILE A 105 -36.74 -3.94 13.39
C ILE A 105 -36.48 -3.10 14.67
N LYS A 106 -35.79 -1.99 14.52
CA LYS A 106 -35.39 -1.13 15.63
C LYS A 106 -36.60 -0.62 16.42
N GLY A 107 -36.60 -0.89 17.71
CA GLY A 107 -37.70 -0.49 18.60
C GLY A 107 -38.85 -1.47 18.68
N VAL A 108 -38.77 -2.65 18.03
CA VAL A 108 -39.69 -3.77 18.20
C VAL A 108 -38.94 -4.87 18.91
N GLY A 109 -39.18 -5.00 20.22
CA GLY A 109 -38.69 -6.13 21.00
C GLY A 109 -39.74 -7.27 21.13
N PRO A 110 -39.37 -8.44 21.69
CA PRO A 110 -40.23 -9.64 21.74
C PRO A 110 -41.64 -9.39 22.29
N ALA A 111 -41.73 -8.59 23.36
CA ALA A 111 -43.05 -8.29 24.00
C ALA A 111 -43.94 -7.39 23.12
N LEU A 112 -43.32 -6.57 22.23
CA LEU A 112 -44.08 -5.73 21.31
C LEU A 112 -44.45 -6.52 20.07
N ALA A 113 -43.54 -7.32 19.52
CA ALA A 113 -43.78 -8.26 18.43
C ALA A 113 -45.02 -9.13 18.72
N LYS A 114 -45.05 -9.78 19.92
CA LYS A 114 -46.17 -10.59 20.39
C LYS A 114 -47.49 -9.83 20.41
N ARG A 115 -47.50 -8.54 20.75
CA ARG A 115 -48.74 -7.73 20.77
C ARG A 115 -49.18 -7.36 19.34
N ILE A 116 -48.24 -7.11 18.44
CA ILE A 116 -48.52 -6.82 17.05
C ILE A 116 -49.12 -8.06 16.36
N THR A 117 -48.45 -9.20 16.43
CA THR A 117 -48.91 -10.46 15.81
C THR A 117 -50.22 -11.00 16.41
N LYS A 118 -50.42 -10.84 17.71
CA LYS A 118 -51.71 -11.17 18.37
C LYS A 118 -52.86 -10.32 17.86
N LYS A 119 -52.61 -9.03 17.52
CA LYS A 119 -53.64 -8.11 17.04
C LYS A 119 -53.96 -8.32 15.56
N PHE A 120 -52.92 -8.44 14.72
CA PHE A 120 -53.09 -8.45 13.26
C PHE A 120 -52.98 -9.84 12.65
N LYS A 121 -52.54 -10.85 13.43
CA LYS A 121 -52.38 -12.24 12.97
C LYS A 121 -51.60 -12.33 11.65
N MET A 122 -52.18 -13.04 10.67
CA MET A 122 -51.55 -13.20 9.34
C MET A 122 -51.40 -11.92 8.54
N ASP A 123 -52.22 -10.88 8.85
CA ASP A 123 -52.11 -9.57 8.20
C ASP A 123 -50.98 -8.68 8.74
N THR A 124 -50.15 -9.19 9.66
CA THR A 124 -49.14 -8.39 10.37
C THR A 124 -48.23 -7.65 9.44
N PHE A 125 -47.62 -8.30 8.47
CA PHE A 125 -46.68 -7.66 7.52
C PHE A 125 -47.40 -6.74 6.56
N ARG A 126 -48.59 -7.14 6.04
CA ARG A 126 -49.42 -6.27 5.19
C ARG A 126 -49.79 -4.98 5.92
N VAL A 127 -50.13 -5.04 7.20
CA VAL A 127 -50.47 -3.84 7.99
C VAL A 127 -49.23 -2.97 8.21
N ILE A 128 -48.05 -3.56 8.41
CA ILE A 128 -46.80 -2.75 8.51
C ILE A 128 -46.48 -2.04 7.21
N GLU A 129 -46.68 -2.68 6.07
CA GLU A 129 -46.37 -2.14 4.73
C GLU A 129 -47.44 -1.17 4.22
N GLU A 130 -48.71 -1.58 4.24
CA GLU A 130 -49.78 -0.85 3.55
C GLU A 130 -50.62 0.08 4.45
N GLU A 131 -50.71 -0.25 5.76
CA GLU A 131 -51.59 0.46 6.72
C GLU A 131 -50.86 0.76 8.04
N PRO A 132 -49.63 1.38 8.00
CA PRO A 132 -48.77 1.50 9.20
C PRO A 132 -49.41 2.29 10.35
N GLU A 133 -50.30 3.20 10.10
CA GLU A 133 -51.03 3.95 11.12
C GLU A 133 -51.86 3.01 12.03
N ARG A 134 -52.28 1.86 11.55
CA ARG A 134 -53.00 0.85 12.36
C ARG A 134 -52.12 0.20 13.42
N LEU A 135 -50.82 0.24 13.28
CA LEU A 135 -49.93 -0.21 14.33
C LEU A 135 -50.13 0.57 15.64
N ALA A 136 -50.62 1.83 15.56
CA ALA A 136 -50.95 2.63 16.72
C ALA A 136 -52.13 2.08 17.54
N GLU A 137 -52.93 1.14 16.98
CA GLU A 137 -53.96 0.41 17.72
C GLU A 137 -53.33 -0.56 18.77
N VAL A 138 -52.03 -0.83 18.64
CA VAL A 138 -51.32 -1.72 19.58
C VAL A 138 -50.80 -0.90 20.78
N LYS A 139 -51.15 -1.32 21.99
CA LYS A 139 -50.68 -0.64 23.20
C LYS A 139 -49.14 -0.53 23.25
N GLY A 140 -48.61 0.69 23.26
CA GLY A 140 -47.18 1.00 23.31
C GLY A 140 -46.57 1.39 21.96
N ILE A 141 -47.38 1.60 20.93
CA ILE A 141 -47.02 2.15 19.66
C ILE A 141 -47.73 3.48 19.49
N SER A 142 -46.99 4.57 19.34
CA SER A 142 -47.51 5.88 18.91
C SER A 142 -47.51 5.95 17.38
N GLU A 143 -48.31 6.87 16.79
CA GLU A 143 -48.28 7.09 15.32
C GLU A 143 -46.85 7.34 14.78
N LYS A 144 -46.05 8.15 15.50
CA LYS A 144 -44.64 8.40 15.15
C LYS A 144 -43.82 7.12 15.12
N LYS A 145 -44.04 6.24 16.10
CA LYS A 145 -43.34 4.95 16.19
C LYS A 145 -43.85 3.97 15.13
N ALA A 146 -45.12 3.97 14.85
CA ALA A 146 -45.72 3.19 13.77
C ALA A 146 -45.10 3.49 12.41
N ARG A 147 -44.97 4.77 12.06
CA ARG A 147 -44.26 5.20 10.84
C ARG A 147 -42.79 4.83 10.82
N ALA A 148 -42.09 4.95 11.95
CA ALA A 148 -40.69 4.58 12.02
C ALA A 148 -40.47 3.06 11.83
N ILE A 149 -41.38 2.22 12.36
CA ILE A 149 -41.35 0.77 12.16
C ILE A 149 -41.58 0.43 10.68
N ALA A 150 -42.55 1.09 10.02
CA ALA A 150 -42.87 0.84 8.62
C ALA A 150 -41.69 1.24 7.70
N VAL A 151 -41.09 2.41 7.92
CA VAL A 151 -39.93 2.87 7.15
C VAL A 151 -38.77 1.87 7.28
N GLU A 152 -38.42 1.47 8.48
CA GLU A 152 -37.31 0.54 8.70
C GLU A 152 -37.58 -0.86 8.13
N PHE A 153 -38.85 -1.31 8.16
CA PHE A 153 -39.27 -2.56 7.55
C PHE A 153 -39.13 -2.51 6.01
N SER A 154 -39.60 -1.42 5.38
CA SER A 154 -39.49 -1.20 3.93
C SER A 154 -38.03 -1.09 3.49
N GLU A 155 -37.21 -0.27 4.16
CA GLU A 155 -35.78 -0.12 3.84
C GLU A 155 -35.03 -1.46 3.89
N LYS A 156 -35.32 -2.32 4.86
CA LYS A 156 -34.69 -3.64 4.93
C LYS A 156 -35.14 -4.58 3.82
N GLN A 157 -36.40 -4.51 3.43
CA GLN A 157 -36.94 -5.30 2.33
C GLN A 157 -36.35 -4.87 0.99
N GLU A 158 -36.31 -3.58 0.73
CA GLU A 158 -35.70 -3.00 -0.47
C GLU A 158 -34.21 -3.33 -0.56
N MET A 159 -33.46 -3.15 0.54
CA MET A 159 -32.06 -3.52 0.61
C MET A 159 -31.85 -5.01 0.31
N ARG A 160 -32.70 -5.90 0.84
CA ARG A 160 -32.62 -7.34 0.57
C ARG A 160 -32.86 -7.65 -0.92
N GLN A 161 -33.86 -7.02 -1.55
CA GLN A 161 -34.13 -7.19 -2.97
C GLN A 161 -32.95 -6.69 -3.82
N ALA A 162 -32.40 -5.52 -3.47
CA ALA A 162 -31.23 -4.97 -4.13
C ALA A 162 -30.04 -5.92 -4.06
N MET A 163 -29.81 -6.54 -2.93
CA MET A 163 -28.69 -7.45 -2.72
C MET A 163 -28.85 -8.78 -3.47
N MET A 164 -30.07 -9.32 -3.50
CA MET A 164 -30.38 -10.50 -4.32
C MET A 164 -30.15 -10.19 -5.80
N PHE A 165 -30.58 -9.03 -6.28
CA PHE A 165 -30.34 -8.56 -7.64
C PHE A 165 -28.85 -8.45 -7.94
N LEU A 166 -28.07 -7.77 -7.09
CA LEU A 166 -26.64 -7.56 -7.26
C LEU A 166 -25.83 -8.88 -7.16
N SER A 167 -26.25 -9.80 -6.29
CA SER A 167 -25.67 -11.13 -6.18
C SER A 167 -25.78 -11.94 -7.49
N GLY A 168 -26.87 -11.77 -8.22
CA GLY A 168 -27.07 -12.36 -9.55
C GLY A 168 -25.96 -11.95 -10.55
N TYR A 169 -25.37 -10.78 -10.36
CA TYR A 169 -24.23 -10.31 -11.15
C TYR A 169 -22.87 -10.66 -10.55
N GLY A 170 -22.83 -11.41 -9.43
CA GLY A 170 -21.59 -11.83 -8.76
C GLY A 170 -20.93 -10.73 -7.94
N ILE A 171 -21.69 -9.70 -7.57
CA ILE A 171 -21.23 -8.63 -6.66
C ILE A 171 -21.25 -9.20 -5.24
N ASN A 172 -20.14 -9.06 -4.53
CA ASN A 172 -20.08 -9.46 -3.14
C ASN A 172 -20.90 -8.51 -2.25
N ASN A 173 -21.24 -8.99 -1.07
CA ASN A 173 -22.20 -8.30 -0.21
C ASN A 173 -21.72 -6.96 0.32
N ASN A 174 -20.43 -6.81 0.66
CA ASN A 174 -19.89 -5.54 1.13
C ASN A 174 -19.99 -4.47 0.04
N LEU A 175 -19.72 -4.85 -1.19
CA LEU A 175 -19.85 -3.96 -2.33
C LEU A 175 -21.33 -3.66 -2.64
N ALA A 176 -22.20 -4.66 -2.54
CA ALA A 176 -23.63 -4.51 -2.74
C ALA A 176 -24.26 -3.51 -1.75
N VAL A 177 -23.84 -3.54 -0.47
CA VAL A 177 -24.26 -2.53 0.52
C VAL A 177 -23.83 -1.12 0.12
N LYS A 178 -22.58 -0.95 -0.35
CA LYS A 178 -22.09 0.36 -0.80
C LYS A 178 -22.87 0.87 -2.00
N ILE A 179 -23.15 0.00 -2.97
CA ILE A 179 -23.95 0.32 -4.16
C ILE A 179 -25.36 0.75 -3.77
N TYR A 180 -26.02 0.00 -2.88
CA TYR A 180 -27.35 0.35 -2.40
C TYR A 180 -27.37 1.67 -1.62
N LYS A 181 -26.39 1.90 -0.75
CA LYS A 181 -26.27 3.16 0.02
C LYS A 181 -26.09 4.37 -0.88
N GLU A 182 -25.36 4.22 -1.99
CA GLU A 182 -25.06 5.32 -2.91
C GLU A 182 -26.26 5.63 -3.83
N TYR A 183 -26.90 4.61 -4.39
CA TYR A 183 -27.88 4.78 -5.43
C TYR A 183 -29.34 4.52 -5.01
N GLY A 184 -29.58 3.85 -3.88
CA GLY A 184 -30.93 3.45 -3.49
C GLY A 184 -31.64 2.70 -4.63
N ASP A 185 -32.86 3.08 -4.94
CA ASP A 185 -33.66 2.48 -6.03
C ASP A 185 -33.12 2.74 -7.44
N HIS A 186 -32.28 3.76 -7.61
CA HIS A 186 -31.65 4.05 -8.90
C HIS A 186 -30.62 2.99 -9.31
N LEU A 187 -30.20 2.11 -8.39
CA LEU A 187 -29.23 1.07 -8.68
C LEU A 187 -29.64 0.18 -9.86
N TYR A 188 -30.92 -0.16 -9.96
CA TYR A 188 -31.43 -1.02 -11.04
C TYR A 188 -31.22 -0.39 -12.42
N THR A 189 -31.53 0.89 -12.54
CA THR A 189 -31.33 1.67 -13.78
C THR A 189 -29.85 1.78 -14.12
N ILE A 190 -29.01 2.10 -13.13
CA ILE A 190 -27.56 2.25 -13.33
C ILE A 190 -26.92 0.94 -13.76
N ILE A 191 -27.28 -0.18 -13.13
CA ILE A 191 -26.76 -1.50 -13.51
C ILE A 191 -27.17 -1.86 -14.95
N GLN A 192 -28.40 -1.54 -15.34
CA GLN A 192 -28.94 -1.90 -16.66
C GLN A 192 -28.47 -0.98 -17.77
N GLU A 193 -28.32 0.32 -17.51
CA GLU A 193 -28.02 1.32 -18.54
C GLU A 193 -26.52 1.65 -18.61
N ASN A 194 -25.88 1.88 -17.45
CA ASN A 194 -24.48 2.29 -17.37
C ASN A 194 -23.78 1.83 -16.09
N PRO A 195 -23.42 0.55 -15.97
CA PRO A 195 -22.71 0.02 -14.79
C PRO A 195 -21.32 0.64 -14.60
N TYR A 196 -20.73 1.27 -15.62
CA TYR A 196 -19.42 1.93 -15.52
C TYR A 196 -19.46 3.18 -14.64
N LYS A 197 -20.63 3.80 -14.45
CA LYS A 197 -20.79 4.92 -13.52
C LYS A 197 -20.35 4.57 -12.10
N MET A 198 -20.52 3.33 -11.70
CA MET A 198 -20.05 2.86 -10.40
C MET A 198 -18.53 2.99 -10.19
N THR A 199 -17.75 3.04 -11.28
CA THR A 199 -16.30 3.23 -11.17
C THR A 199 -15.92 4.64 -10.71
N ASP A 200 -16.76 5.62 -10.98
CA ASP A 200 -16.57 7.01 -10.60
C ASP A 200 -17.13 7.27 -9.18
N ASP A 201 -18.24 6.62 -8.82
CA ASP A 201 -19.04 6.95 -7.62
C ASP A 201 -18.71 6.06 -6.41
N ILE A 202 -18.16 4.84 -6.60
CA ILE A 202 -18.00 3.86 -5.52
C ILE A 202 -16.56 3.37 -5.36
N ALA A 203 -15.95 3.71 -4.24
CA ALA A 203 -14.62 3.21 -3.90
C ALA A 203 -14.60 1.66 -3.81
N GLY A 204 -13.70 1.05 -4.58
CA GLY A 204 -13.55 -0.40 -4.67
C GLY A 204 -14.24 -1.05 -5.89
N VAL A 205 -15.02 -0.29 -6.67
CA VAL A 205 -15.51 -0.73 -7.98
C VAL A 205 -14.53 -0.26 -9.07
N GLY A 206 -13.69 -1.17 -9.54
CA GLY A 206 -12.83 -0.87 -10.69
C GLY A 206 -13.49 -1.28 -12.01
N PHE A 207 -12.89 -0.79 -13.12
CA PHE A 207 -13.35 -1.09 -14.50
C PHE A 207 -13.65 -2.58 -14.73
N LYS A 208 -12.81 -3.51 -14.24
CA LYS A 208 -13.01 -4.95 -14.45
C LYS A 208 -14.32 -5.46 -13.86
N ILE A 209 -14.66 -5.01 -12.65
CA ILE A 209 -15.92 -5.40 -11.98
C ILE A 209 -17.11 -4.84 -12.77
N ALA A 210 -17.05 -3.56 -13.15
CA ALA A 210 -18.09 -2.93 -13.96
C ALA A 210 -18.25 -3.60 -15.34
N ASP A 211 -17.15 -4.00 -16.00
CA ASP A 211 -17.14 -4.67 -17.29
C ASP A 211 -17.72 -6.10 -17.21
N GLU A 212 -17.48 -6.82 -16.11
CA GLU A 212 -18.10 -8.12 -15.85
C GLU A 212 -19.62 -7.99 -15.65
N ILE A 213 -20.07 -6.98 -14.93
CA ILE A 213 -21.48 -6.68 -14.74
C ILE A 213 -22.12 -6.29 -16.08
N ALA A 214 -21.50 -5.38 -16.83
CA ALA A 214 -21.96 -4.92 -18.14
C ALA A 214 -22.15 -6.10 -19.12
N LYS A 215 -21.22 -7.03 -19.15
CA LYS A 215 -21.34 -8.25 -19.98
C LYS A 215 -22.53 -9.12 -19.58
N LYS A 216 -22.80 -9.27 -18.27
CA LYS A 216 -23.94 -10.06 -17.77
C LYS A 216 -25.28 -9.38 -18.06
N VAL A 217 -25.30 -8.06 -18.06
CA VAL A 217 -26.48 -7.24 -18.41
C VAL A 217 -26.72 -7.23 -19.93
N GLY A 218 -25.71 -7.57 -20.74
CA GLY A 218 -25.80 -7.61 -22.21
C GLY A 218 -25.41 -6.30 -22.88
N ILE A 219 -24.68 -5.42 -22.21
CA ILE A 219 -24.13 -4.20 -22.82
C ILE A 219 -23.08 -4.58 -23.87
N GLY A 220 -23.24 -4.02 -25.07
CA GLY A 220 -22.38 -4.32 -26.20
C GLY A 220 -20.91 -3.91 -25.97
N SER A 221 -19.98 -4.62 -26.60
CA SER A 221 -18.55 -4.36 -26.51
C SER A 221 -18.13 -2.99 -27.06
N SER A 222 -18.93 -2.38 -27.93
CA SER A 222 -18.74 -1.06 -28.53
C SER A 222 -19.55 0.06 -27.86
N SER A 223 -20.05 -0.15 -26.65
CA SER A 223 -20.77 0.91 -25.91
C SER A 223 -19.82 2.05 -25.57
N ASP A 224 -20.25 3.30 -25.80
CA ASP A 224 -19.51 4.52 -25.51
C ASP A 224 -19.08 4.59 -24.04
N TYR A 225 -19.98 4.23 -23.11
CA TYR A 225 -19.68 4.14 -21.67
C TYR A 225 -18.53 3.17 -21.37
N ARG A 226 -18.51 2.03 -22.09
CA ARG A 226 -17.42 1.04 -21.94
C ARG A 226 -16.09 1.60 -22.43
N ILE A 227 -16.09 2.23 -23.60
CA ILE A 227 -14.89 2.80 -24.21
C ILE A 227 -14.33 3.92 -23.35
N ILE A 228 -15.15 4.88 -22.93
CA ILE A 228 -14.76 6.00 -22.07
C ILE A 228 -14.16 5.49 -20.74
N SER A 229 -14.85 4.59 -20.06
CA SER A 229 -14.34 4.01 -18.80
C SER A 229 -13.06 3.19 -19.00
N GLY A 230 -12.94 2.49 -20.13
CA GLY A 230 -11.74 1.72 -20.49
C GLY A 230 -10.53 2.60 -20.82
N ILE A 231 -10.73 3.75 -21.46
CA ILE A 231 -9.69 4.76 -21.68
C ILE A 231 -9.18 5.27 -20.33
N PHE A 232 -10.09 5.68 -19.44
CA PHE A 232 -9.74 6.16 -18.11
C PHE A 232 -9.00 5.09 -17.30
N TYR A 233 -9.49 3.85 -17.33
CA TYR A 233 -8.81 2.71 -16.70
C TYR A 233 -7.38 2.51 -17.24
N THR A 234 -7.17 2.69 -18.54
CA THR A 234 -5.84 2.58 -19.15
C THR A 234 -4.89 3.66 -18.65
N LEU A 235 -5.38 4.90 -18.47
CA LEU A 235 -4.60 5.99 -17.86
C LEU A 235 -4.30 5.69 -16.38
N MET A 236 -5.28 5.23 -15.60
CA MET A 236 -5.06 4.86 -14.19
C MET A 236 -4.07 3.71 -14.04
N ARG A 237 -4.11 2.74 -14.96
CA ARG A 237 -3.10 1.68 -15.01
C ARG A 237 -1.71 2.22 -15.30
N ALA A 238 -1.60 3.18 -16.21
CA ALA A 238 -0.32 3.82 -16.53
C ALA A 238 0.28 4.59 -15.33
N LEU A 239 -0.56 5.18 -14.47
CA LEU A 239 -0.11 5.79 -13.20
C LEU A 239 0.56 4.75 -12.29
N ASN A 240 -0.01 3.55 -12.16
CA ASN A 240 0.58 2.47 -11.38
C ASN A 240 1.89 1.92 -12.01
N GLU A 241 2.12 2.19 -13.29
CA GLU A 241 3.36 1.90 -14.00
C GLU A 241 4.36 3.09 -13.92
N GLY A 242 4.01 4.17 -13.20
CA GLY A 242 4.85 5.34 -12.94
C GLY A 242 4.69 6.49 -13.94
N HIS A 243 3.79 6.37 -14.92
CA HIS A 243 3.53 7.41 -15.93
C HIS A 243 2.53 8.45 -15.43
N VAL A 244 2.76 9.73 -15.68
CA VAL A 244 1.79 10.81 -15.39
C VAL A 244 0.82 11.01 -16.56
N PHE A 245 1.30 10.79 -17.79
CA PHE A 245 0.50 10.81 -19.01
C PHE A 245 0.84 9.62 -19.91
N LEU A 246 0.07 9.44 -20.97
CA LEU A 246 0.44 8.57 -22.08
C LEU A 246 0.44 9.36 -23.40
N PRO A 247 1.41 9.10 -24.30
CA PRO A 247 1.30 9.51 -25.68
C PRO A 247 0.02 8.98 -26.31
N LYS A 248 -0.73 9.82 -27.03
CA LYS A 248 -2.02 9.50 -27.66
C LYS A 248 -1.97 8.15 -28.39
N ARG A 249 -0.94 7.92 -29.20
CA ARG A 249 -0.77 6.66 -29.94
C ARG A 249 -0.63 5.45 -29.03
N ILE A 250 0.06 5.58 -27.89
CA ILE A 250 0.23 4.48 -26.93
C ILE A 250 -1.07 4.25 -26.18
N LEU A 251 -1.77 5.30 -25.75
CA LEU A 251 -3.06 5.21 -25.10
C LEU A 251 -4.08 4.48 -25.97
N CYS A 252 -4.26 4.94 -27.23
CA CYS A 252 -5.24 4.33 -28.16
C CYS A 252 -4.92 2.85 -28.41
N ARG A 253 -3.65 2.51 -28.63
CA ARG A 253 -3.23 1.10 -28.82
C ARG A 253 -3.50 0.23 -27.57
N ASN A 254 -3.15 0.72 -26.39
CA ASN A 254 -3.29 -0.03 -25.15
C ASN A 254 -4.76 -0.19 -24.74
N ALA A 255 -5.56 0.86 -24.86
CA ALA A 255 -7.00 0.83 -24.59
C ALA A 255 -7.73 -0.09 -25.58
N ALA A 256 -7.42 0.03 -26.88
CA ALA A 256 -7.96 -0.85 -27.92
C ALA A 256 -7.67 -2.33 -27.62
N HIS A 257 -6.45 -2.65 -27.21
CA HIS A 257 -6.07 -4.02 -26.82
C HIS A 257 -6.85 -4.53 -25.61
N ILE A 258 -7.05 -3.68 -24.58
CA ILE A 258 -7.79 -4.06 -23.37
C ILE A 258 -9.27 -4.26 -23.65
N LEU A 259 -9.84 -3.40 -24.48
CA LEU A 259 -11.27 -3.39 -24.79
C LEU A 259 -11.66 -4.33 -25.95
N GLY A 260 -10.71 -4.75 -26.78
CA GLY A 260 -10.96 -5.54 -27.97
C GLY A 260 -11.66 -4.75 -29.08
N VAL A 261 -11.39 -3.46 -29.21
CA VAL A 261 -11.90 -2.54 -30.24
C VAL A 261 -10.74 -1.99 -31.08
N THR A 262 -11.02 -1.14 -32.08
CA THR A 262 -9.96 -0.52 -32.88
C THR A 262 -9.37 0.72 -32.20
N PRO A 263 -8.14 1.14 -32.52
CA PRO A 263 -7.57 2.39 -32.01
C PRO A 263 -8.38 3.62 -32.44
N GLU A 264 -9.03 3.57 -33.60
CA GLU A 264 -9.89 4.63 -34.15
C GLU A 264 -11.15 4.82 -33.26
N ASP A 265 -11.77 3.73 -32.81
CA ASP A 265 -12.90 3.78 -31.87
C ASP A 265 -12.51 4.50 -30.56
N ILE A 266 -11.28 4.33 -30.10
CA ILE A 266 -10.76 5.03 -28.92
C ILE A 266 -10.58 6.52 -29.20
N GLU A 267 -10.01 6.85 -30.35
CA GLU A 267 -9.68 8.24 -30.70
C GLU A 267 -10.94 9.11 -30.81
N GLU A 268 -12.04 8.57 -31.33
CA GLU A 268 -13.33 9.28 -31.48
C GLU A 268 -13.86 9.77 -30.10
N HIS A 269 -13.62 9.02 -29.02
CA HIS A 269 -14.12 9.37 -27.68
C HIS A 269 -13.22 10.34 -26.89
N LEU A 270 -11.98 10.58 -27.34
CA LEU A 270 -11.06 11.46 -26.60
C LEU A 270 -11.56 12.91 -26.54
N LEU A 271 -12.20 13.40 -27.59
CA LEU A 271 -12.73 14.77 -27.63
C LEU A 271 -13.90 14.94 -26.62
N GLU A 272 -14.78 13.98 -26.55
CA GLU A 272 -15.89 13.96 -25.57
C GLU A 272 -15.34 13.98 -24.15
N MET A 273 -14.39 13.09 -23.84
CA MET A 273 -13.75 13.04 -22.51
C MET A 273 -13.01 14.33 -22.14
N MET A 274 -12.46 15.05 -23.11
CA MET A 274 -11.83 16.36 -22.91
C MET A 274 -12.89 17.43 -22.59
N ILE A 275 -14.02 17.45 -23.32
CA ILE A 275 -15.15 18.35 -23.06
C ILE A 275 -15.72 18.10 -21.65
N ASP A 276 -15.84 16.84 -21.27
CA ASP A 276 -16.29 16.42 -19.93
C ASP A 276 -15.23 16.66 -18.83
N ARG A 277 -14.08 17.22 -19.18
CA ARG A 277 -12.96 17.49 -18.26
C ARG A 277 -12.42 16.26 -17.51
N LYS A 278 -12.62 15.07 -18.07
CA LYS A 278 -12.05 13.81 -17.53
C LYS A 278 -10.57 13.65 -17.90
N ILE A 279 -10.19 14.17 -19.06
CA ILE A 279 -8.82 14.16 -19.55
C ILE A 279 -8.38 15.55 -20.02
N VAL A 280 -7.07 15.75 -20.08
CA VAL A 280 -6.44 16.90 -20.72
C VAL A 280 -5.57 16.39 -21.87
N ILE A 281 -5.69 17.03 -23.03
CA ILE A 281 -4.88 16.73 -24.22
C ILE A 281 -4.00 17.93 -24.50
N GLU A 282 -2.70 17.72 -24.56
CA GLU A 282 -1.71 18.71 -24.99
C GLU A 282 -1.13 18.32 -26.33
N GLU A 283 -1.23 19.20 -27.29
CA GLU A 283 -0.64 19.06 -28.61
C GLU A 283 0.72 19.76 -28.63
N ASP A 284 1.78 18.98 -28.75
CA ASP A 284 3.16 19.41 -28.91
C ASP A 284 3.82 18.49 -29.96
N GLU A 285 5.13 18.34 -29.97
CA GLU A 285 5.83 17.39 -30.85
C GLU A 285 5.23 15.98 -30.76
N GLU A 286 4.77 15.56 -29.57
CA GLU A 286 4.03 14.34 -29.31
C GLU A 286 2.77 14.68 -28.52
N THR A 287 1.58 14.37 -29.05
CA THR A 287 0.30 14.60 -28.36
C THR A 287 0.23 13.78 -27.06
N ARG A 288 0.07 14.47 -25.93
CA ARG A 288 0.03 13.89 -24.58
C ARG A 288 -1.39 13.87 -24.06
N VAL A 289 -1.78 12.76 -23.46
CA VAL A 289 -3.10 12.58 -22.85
C VAL A 289 -2.94 12.26 -21.37
N TYR A 290 -3.52 13.09 -20.53
CA TYR A 290 -3.50 12.99 -19.08
C TYR A 290 -4.90 12.69 -18.56
N ALA A 291 -5.01 11.99 -17.44
CA ALA A 291 -6.18 12.15 -16.60
C ALA A 291 -6.14 13.57 -15.99
N ALA A 292 -7.26 14.28 -15.97
CA ALA A 292 -7.28 15.69 -15.59
C ALA A 292 -6.70 15.98 -14.19
N PRO A 293 -6.97 15.17 -13.14
CA PRO A 293 -6.36 15.39 -11.83
C PRO A 293 -4.82 15.35 -11.84
N GLN A 294 -4.23 14.45 -12.64
CA GLN A 294 -2.77 14.30 -12.73
C GLN A 294 -2.11 15.47 -13.46
N TYR A 295 -2.77 15.97 -14.50
CA TYR A 295 -2.34 17.18 -15.19
C TYR A 295 -2.24 18.36 -14.23
N HIS A 296 -3.34 18.63 -13.52
CA HIS A 296 -3.40 19.74 -12.58
C HIS A 296 -2.43 19.56 -11.41
N MET A 297 -2.24 18.33 -10.93
CA MET A 297 -1.27 18.03 -9.89
C MET A 297 0.16 18.35 -10.33
N GLU A 298 0.55 17.95 -11.55
CA GLU A 298 1.89 18.20 -12.06
C GLU A 298 2.14 19.71 -12.27
N VAL A 299 1.18 20.44 -12.85
CA VAL A 299 1.24 21.90 -13.02
C VAL A 299 1.34 22.62 -11.67
N ASN A 300 0.49 22.23 -10.71
CA ASN A 300 0.49 22.83 -9.38
C ASN A 300 1.81 22.55 -8.63
N THR A 301 2.34 21.32 -8.75
CA THR A 301 3.64 20.98 -8.15
C THR A 301 4.75 21.84 -8.71
N ALA A 302 4.79 22.04 -10.05
CA ALA A 302 5.79 22.90 -10.68
C ALA A 302 5.69 24.36 -10.19
N ARG A 303 4.47 24.90 -10.11
CA ARG A 303 4.23 26.26 -9.64
C ARG A 303 4.65 26.44 -8.18
N MET A 304 4.21 25.56 -7.30
CA MET A 304 4.56 25.64 -5.86
C MET A 304 6.06 25.50 -5.63
N LEU A 305 6.76 24.66 -6.39
CA LEU A 305 8.22 24.56 -6.33
C LEU A 305 8.92 25.88 -6.71
N LEU A 306 8.46 26.53 -7.77
CA LEU A 306 9.04 27.82 -8.18
C LEU A 306 8.67 28.95 -7.20
N ASP A 307 7.46 28.96 -6.68
CA ASP A 307 7.01 29.95 -5.67
C ASP A 307 7.81 29.83 -4.36
N LEU A 308 8.26 28.65 -3.99
CA LEU A 308 9.11 28.40 -2.83
C LEU A 308 10.60 28.66 -3.12
N ASN A 309 11.02 28.76 -4.38
CA ASN A 309 12.45 28.90 -4.75
C ASN A 309 12.92 30.35 -4.61
N ILE A 310 13.32 30.72 -3.39
CA ILE A 310 13.78 32.06 -3.05
C ILE A 310 15.30 32.05 -2.86
N HIS A 311 15.97 33.06 -3.42
CA HIS A 311 17.39 33.28 -3.19
C HIS A 311 17.58 34.33 -2.09
N TYR A 312 18.49 34.05 -1.15
CA TYR A 312 18.84 34.93 -0.02
C TYR A 312 20.24 35.52 -0.26
N ASP A 313 20.36 36.82 -0.09
CA ASP A 313 21.66 37.51 -0.14
C ASP A 313 22.37 37.36 1.22
N VAL A 314 23.27 36.37 1.31
CA VAL A 314 24.01 36.03 2.54
C VAL A 314 25.50 36.24 2.35
N SER A 315 26.18 36.76 3.38
CA SER A 315 27.63 36.97 3.34
C SER A 315 28.39 35.64 3.28
N ILE A 316 29.09 35.40 2.17
CA ILE A 316 29.89 34.17 2.00
C ILE A 316 30.91 34.02 3.12
N SER A 317 31.54 35.11 3.59
CA SER A 317 32.52 35.06 4.67
C SER A 317 31.93 34.65 6.01
N GLU A 318 30.68 34.99 6.27
CA GLU A 318 29.97 34.53 7.50
C GLU A 318 29.69 33.04 7.43
N VAL A 319 29.22 32.54 6.27
CA VAL A 319 29.00 31.10 6.07
C VAL A 319 30.30 30.30 6.18
N GLU A 320 31.41 30.79 5.60
CA GLU A 320 32.73 30.15 5.74
C GLU A 320 33.22 30.12 7.19
N THR A 321 33.01 31.19 7.94
CA THR A 321 33.35 31.24 9.36
C THR A 321 32.54 30.20 10.16
N MET A 322 31.25 30.05 9.82
CA MET A 322 30.39 29.07 10.42
C MET A 322 30.84 27.63 10.09
N ILE A 323 31.13 27.35 8.82
CA ILE A 323 31.67 26.07 8.39
C ILE A 323 32.94 25.72 9.16
N ALA A 324 33.88 26.66 9.30
CA ALA A 324 35.11 26.45 10.05
C ALA A 324 34.84 26.13 11.52
N MET A 325 33.86 26.81 12.14
CA MET A 325 33.45 26.54 13.53
C MET A 325 32.82 25.15 13.67
N ILE A 326 31.98 24.72 12.72
CA ILE A 326 31.40 23.39 12.69
C ILE A 326 32.48 22.33 12.54
N GLU A 327 33.46 22.53 11.63
CA GLU A 327 34.61 21.62 11.42
C GLU A 327 35.43 21.46 12.72
N GLU A 328 35.67 22.54 13.48
CA GLU A 328 36.38 22.51 14.74
C GLU A 328 35.58 21.81 15.85
N THR A 329 34.28 22.08 15.96
CA THR A 329 33.40 21.52 16.99
C THR A 329 33.22 20.02 16.80
N GLU A 330 32.95 19.58 15.59
CA GLU A 330 32.69 18.18 15.24
C GLU A 330 33.98 17.38 14.95
N GLN A 331 35.15 18.04 14.96
CA GLN A 331 36.45 17.45 14.61
C GLN A 331 36.47 16.73 13.26
N ILE A 332 35.81 17.33 12.26
CA ILE A 332 35.71 16.83 10.88
C ILE A 332 36.28 17.87 9.93
N THR A 333 36.54 17.46 8.71
CA THR A 333 36.86 18.37 7.60
C THR A 333 35.93 18.06 6.44
N PHE A 334 35.15 19.06 6.03
CA PHE A 334 34.28 18.91 4.87
C PHE A 334 35.05 19.00 3.56
N ALA A 335 34.70 18.16 2.61
CA ALA A 335 35.18 18.29 1.25
C ALA A 335 34.53 19.48 0.54
N GLU A 336 35.14 19.96 -0.55
CA GLU A 336 34.68 21.11 -1.31
C GLU A 336 33.20 21.04 -1.67
N LYS A 337 32.71 19.87 -2.18
CA LYS A 337 31.31 19.69 -2.51
C LYS A 337 30.37 19.66 -1.29
N GLN A 338 30.86 19.24 -0.14
CA GLN A 338 30.09 19.30 1.11
C GLN A 338 29.98 20.74 1.60
N LYS A 339 31.07 21.54 1.51
CA LYS A 339 31.05 22.98 1.79
C LYS A 339 30.13 23.71 0.81
N GLU A 340 30.20 23.40 -0.48
CA GLU A 340 29.28 23.94 -1.49
C GLU A 340 27.82 23.69 -1.14
N ALA A 341 27.51 22.52 -0.58
CA ALA A 341 26.14 22.20 -0.16
C ALA A 341 25.67 23.02 1.04
N ILE A 342 26.57 23.31 2.00
CA ILE A 342 26.26 24.18 3.15
C ILE A 342 26.09 25.63 2.67
N HIS A 343 26.93 26.11 1.75
CA HIS A 343 26.74 27.42 1.13
C HIS A 343 25.41 27.51 0.37
N ALA A 344 25.04 26.46 -0.35
CA ALA A 344 23.79 26.41 -1.10
C ALA A 344 22.57 26.56 -0.20
N VAL A 345 22.49 25.84 0.92
CA VAL A 345 21.33 25.95 1.85
C VAL A 345 21.28 27.27 2.61
N ALA A 346 22.39 28.00 2.68
CA ALA A 346 22.43 29.36 3.20
C ALA A 346 21.78 30.35 2.21
N GLN A 347 22.05 30.17 0.91
CA GLN A 347 21.66 31.11 -0.15
C GLN A 347 20.33 30.78 -0.82
N ASP A 348 19.94 29.51 -0.90
CA ASP A 348 18.77 29.07 -1.67
C ASP A 348 17.78 28.32 -0.76
N SER A 349 16.50 28.63 -0.91
CA SER A 349 15.45 27.98 -0.12
C SER A 349 15.19 26.53 -0.59
N ILE A 350 15.44 26.19 -1.85
CA ILE A 350 15.37 24.83 -2.36
C ILE A 350 16.75 24.38 -2.84
N VAL A 351 17.27 23.33 -2.18
CA VAL A 351 18.56 22.72 -2.53
C VAL A 351 18.40 21.22 -2.74
N VAL A 352 18.94 20.74 -3.86
CA VAL A 352 18.98 19.31 -4.18
C VAL A 352 20.39 18.78 -3.95
N LEU A 353 20.55 17.89 -2.96
CA LEU A 353 21.78 17.17 -2.68
C LEU A 353 21.69 15.75 -3.25
N THR A 354 22.46 15.45 -4.28
CA THR A 354 22.48 14.11 -4.87
C THR A 354 23.85 13.46 -4.77
N GLY A 355 23.90 12.15 -4.73
CA GLY A 355 25.15 11.40 -4.68
C GLY A 355 24.94 9.92 -4.40
N GLY A 356 25.90 9.11 -4.83
CA GLY A 356 25.90 7.66 -4.64
C GLY A 356 26.16 7.23 -3.18
N PRO A 357 26.26 5.92 -2.94
CA PRO A 357 26.59 5.40 -1.62
C PRO A 357 28.01 5.80 -1.20
N GLY A 358 28.18 6.15 0.08
CA GLY A 358 29.50 6.48 0.64
C GLY A 358 30.08 7.83 0.23
N THR A 359 29.28 8.72 -0.40
CA THR A 359 29.71 10.07 -0.78
C THR A 359 29.57 11.11 0.33
N GLY A 360 29.17 10.69 1.54
CA GLY A 360 29.10 11.60 2.69
C GLY A 360 27.81 12.41 2.78
N LYS A 361 26.70 11.97 2.15
CA LYS A 361 25.39 12.65 2.27
C LYS A 361 25.00 12.93 3.72
N THR A 362 25.10 11.92 4.59
CA THR A 362 24.74 12.06 6.01
C THR A 362 25.62 13.07 6.74
N THR A 363 26.92 13.08 6.47
CA THR A 363 27.84 14.07 7.04
C THR A 363 27.48 15.48 6.58
N THR A 364 27.11 15.62 5.30
CA THR A 364 26.66 16.90 4.73
C THR A 364 25.35 17.35 5.37
N ILE A 365 24.37 16.44 5.56
CA ILE A 365 23.11 16.74 6.26
C ILE A 365 23.39 17.24 7.69
N ASN A 366 24.29 16.57 8.44
CA ASN A 366 24.66 17.03 9.77
C ASN A 366 25.27 18.44 9.76
N GLY A 367 26.16 18.74 8.80
CA GLY A 367 26.69 20.09 8.63
C GLY A 367 25.61 21.14 8.33
N MET A 368 24.62 20.79 7.49
CA MET A 368 23.48 21.67 7.23
C MET A 368 22.61 21.88 8.46
N ILE A 369 22.32 20.82 9.23
CA ILE A 369 21.56 20.90 10.48
C ILE A 369 22.28 21.85 11.46
N GLN A 370 23.57 21.67 11.68
CA GLN A 370 24.37 22.55 12.55
C GLN A 370 24.33 24.02 12.08
N TYR A 371 24.38 24.25 10.77
CA TYR A 371 24.22 25.58 10.20
C TYR A 371 22.85 26.18 10.54
N PHE A 372 21.76 25.44 10.29
CA PHE A 372 20.41 25.93 10.57
C PHE A 372 20.12 26.15 12.06
N GLU A 373 20.66 25.29 12.93
CA GLU A 373 20.57 25.51 14.38
C GLU A 373 21.26 26.80 14.83
N HIS A 374 22.41 27.08 14.23
CA HIS A 374 23.14 28.30 14.55
C HIS A 374 22.37 29.56 14.11
N GLU A 375 21.61 29.45 13.01
CA GLU A 375 20.69 30.49 12.56
C GLU A 375 19.40 30.54 13.40
N GLY A 376 19.19 29.61 14.34
CA GLY A 376 18.01 29.55 15.22
C GLY A 376 16.73 29.08 14.52
N LEU A 377 16.85 28.33 13.42
CA LEU A 377 15.74 27.86 12.61
C LEU A 377 15.19 26.52 13.14
N ASP A 378 13.86 26.35 13.11
CA ASP A 378 13.19 25.08 13.43
C ASP A 378 13.32 24.09 12.28
N ILE A 379 13.82 22.89 12.56
CA ILE A 379 14.18 21.89 11.55
C ILE A 379 13.30 20.65 11.71
N ARG A 380 12.72 20.17 10.63
CA ARG A 380 12.06 18.86 10.57
C ARG A 380 12.76 17.94 9.57
N LEU A 381 13.02 16.71 10.02
CA LEU A 381 13.61 15.66 9.21
C LEU A 381 12.55 14.66 8.78
N ALA A 382 12.55 14.31 7.51
CA ALA A 382 11.61 13.33 7.00
C ALA A 382 12.21 12.39 5.93
N ALA A 383 11.57 11.23 5.76
CA ALA A 383 11.89 10.28 4.70
C ALA A 383 10.61 9.59 4.21
N PRO A 384 10.59 9.00 3.00
CA PRO A 384 9.40 8.32 2.48
C PRO A 384 9.03 7.03 3.21
N THR A 385 9.97 6.38 3.89
CA THR A 385 9.76 5.11 4.60
C THR A 385 10.19 5.20 6.07
N GLY A 386 9.55 4.41 6.95
CA GLY A 386 9.89 4.35 8.38
C GLY A 386 11.35 3.95 8.63
N ARG A 387 11.89 3.02 7.83
CA ARG A 387 13.29 2.60 7.93
C ARG A 387 14.27 3.69 7.56
N ALA A 388 13.99 4.43 6.50
CA ALA A 388 14.84 5.56 6.11
C ALA A 388 14.79 6.66 7.18
N ALA A 389 13.61 6.97 7.74
CA ALA A 389 13.46 7.90 8.85
C ALA A 389 14.24 7.46 10.10
N LYS A 390 14.09 6.19 10.52
CA LYS A 390 14.85 5.64 11.65
C LYS A 390 16.35 5.74 11.43
N ARG A 391 16.84 5.37 10.25
CA ARG A 391 18.25 5.49 9.89
C ARG A 391 18.73 6.94 9.92
N MET A 392 17.91 7.88 9.46
CA MET A 392 18.20 9.30 9.51
C MET A 392 18.32 9.77 10.97
N THR A 393 17.41 9.36 11.87
CA THR A 393 17.51 9.64 13.31
C THR A 393 18.79 9.08 13.92
N GLU A 394 19.13 7.81 13.65
CA GLU A 394 20.34 7.16 14.17
C GLU A 394 21.63 7.86 13.70
N ALA A 395 21.61 8.38 12.47
CA ALA A 395 22.78 8.99 11.85
C ALA A 395 22.97 10.49 12.17
N THR A 396 21.89 11.21 12.44
CA THR A 396 21.91 12.65 12.73
C THR A 396 21.75 12.97 14.22
N GLY A 397 21.16 12.05 14.98
CA GLY A 397 20.76 12.30 16.38
C GLY A 397 19.46 13.10 16.52
N TYR A 398 18.87 13.59 15.42
CA TYR A 398 17.60 14.32 15.39
C TYR A 398 16.44 13.40 15.06
N GLU A 399 15.28 13.61 15.67
CA GLU A 399 14.09 12.82 15.36
C GLU A 399 13.65 13.05 13.92
N ALA A 400 13.66 11.99 13.12
CA ALA A 400 13.13 11.98 11.78
C ALA A 400 11.87 11.11 11.73
N MET A 401 10.91 11.50 10.89
CA MET A 401 9.65 10.78 10.73
C MET A 401 9.36 10.48 9.25
N THR A 402 8.33 9.69 8.97
CA THR A 402 7.90 9.56 7.58
C THR A 402 7.19 10.83 7.11
N ILE A 403 7.30 11.14 5.80
CA ILE A 403 6.56 12.27 5.21
C ILE A 403 5.06 12.13 5.50
N HIS A 404 4.52 10.92 5.41
CA HIS A 404 3.13 10.64 5.74
C HIS A 404 2.77 10.99 7.18
N ARG A 405 3.64 10.69 8.15
CA ARG A 405 3.43 11.04 9.56
C ARG A 405 3.54 12.55 9.78
N MET A 406 4.47 13.20 9.10
CA MET A 406 4.64 14.65 9.16
C MET A 406 3.41 15.39 8.62
N LEU A 407 2.77 14.83 7.59
CA LEU A 407 1.56 15.39 6.99
C LEU A 407 0.27 14.99 7.73
N GLU A 408 0.35 14.15 8.76
CA GLU A 408 -0.79 13.69 9.59
C GLU A 408 -1.92 13.08 8.74
N ILE A 409 -1.98 11.75 8.66
CA ILE A 409 -3.01 11.06 7.87
C ILE A 409 -4.35 11.12 8.58
N ASN A 410 -5.38 11.60 7.90
CA ASN A 410 -6.75 11.60 8.36
C ASN A 410 -7.28 10.18 8.63
N GLY A 411 -7.94 9.98 9.78
CA GLY A 411 -8.62 8.74 10.11
C GLY A 411 -9.79 8.43 9.14
N GLU A 412 -10.18 7.14 9.00
CA GLU A 412 -11.26 6.73 8.08
C GLU A 412 -12.58 7.48 8.32
N ALA A 413 -12.92 7.74 9.59
CA ALA A 413 -14.16 8.47 9.94
C ALA A 413 -14.16 9.93 9.49
N ASP A 414 -13.00 10.58 9.45
CA ASP A 414 -12.87 11.96 9.00
C ASP A 414 -12.79 12.03 7.48
N ARG A 415 -12.19 11.03 6.81
CA ARG A 415 -12.21 10.88 5.35
C ARG A 415 -13.64 10.80 4.79
N GLU A 416 -14.52 10.01 5.41
CA GLU A 416 -15.94 9.91 4.98
C GLU A 416 -16.68 11.24 5.14
N ARG A 417 -16.34 12.04 6.16
CA ARG A 417 -16.92 13.37 6.37
C ARG A 417 -16.43 14.39 5.34
N ASP A 418 -15.16 14.35 5.01
CA ASP A 418 -14.53 15.28 4.06
C ASP A 418 -14.86 14.94 2.62
N MET A 419 -15.02 13.66 2.25
CA MET A 419 -15.55 13.25 0.96
C MET A 419 -16.96 13.81 0.71
N LYS A 420 -17.83 13.82 1.74
CA LYS A 420 -19.18 14.42 1.66
C LYS A 420 -19.17 15.94 1.50
N LYS A 421 -18.04 16.60 1.86
CA LYS A 421 -17.87 18.06 1.73
C LYS A 421 -17.10 18.47 0.47
N GLY A 422 -16.68 17.52 -0.38
CA GLY A 422 -15.88 17.79 -1.58
C GLY A 422 -14.42 18.19 -1.30
N ASN A 423 -13.94 18.08 -0.06
CA ASN A 423 -12.60 18.44 0.39
C ASN A 423 -11.82 17.20 0.89
N ALA A 424 -11.76 16.15 0.08
CA ALA A 424 -11.07 14.93 0.46
C ALA A 424 -9.53 15.07 0.39
N SER A 425 -8.93 15.76 1.37
CA SER A 425 -7.49 15.65 1.60
C SER A 425 -7.18 14.38 2.39
N MET A 426 -6.24 13.58 1.91
CA MET A 426 -5.74 12.41 2.65
C MET A 426 -4.98 12.83 3.91
N PHE A 427 -4.51 14.08 3.97
CA PHE A 427 -3.65 14.62 5.01
C PHE A 427 -4.31 15.80 5.72
N GLU A 428 -4.12 15.89 7.05
CA GLU A 428 -4.58 17.03 7.85
C GLU A 428 -3.75 18.28 7.58
N ARG A 429 -2.43 18.10 7.31
CA ARG A 429 -1.54 19.18 6.93
C ARG A 429 -1.71 19.50 5.45
N ASN A 430 -2.09 20.73 5.16
CA ASN A 430 -2.39 21.25 3.82
C ASN A 430 -2.37 22.78 3.85
N ALA A 431 -2.74 23.44 2.77
CA ALA A 431 -2.77 24.91 2.67
C ALA A 431 -3.64 25.60 3.73
N GLY A 432 -4.68 24.92 4.25
CA GLY A 432 -5.54 25.44 5.34
C GLY A 432 -5.00 25.15 6.75
N ASN A 433 -4.06 24.22 6.88
CA ASN A 433 -3.40 23.82 8.14
C ASN A 433 -1.94 23.47 7.84
N PRO A 434 -1.07 24.46 7.57
CA PRO A 434 0.29 24.21 7.14
C PRO A 434 1.20 23.69 8.25
N LEU A 435 2.38 23.22 7.86
CA LEU A 435 3.45 22.85 8.76
C LEU A 435 4.07 24.11 9.36
N GLU A 436 4.23 24.11 10.66
CA GLU A 436 4.92 25.18 11.39
C GLU A 436 6.39 24.78 11.57
N THR A 437 7.25 25.14 10.60
CA THR A 437 8.69 24.86 10.61
C THR A 437 9.41 25.75 9.60
N ASP A 438 10.66 26.07 9.87
CA ASP A 438 11.48 26.92 8.98
C ASP A 438 12.21 26.10 7.92
N VAL A 439 12.57 24.85 8.23
CA VAL A 439 13.37 23.98 7.38
C VAL A 439 12.80 22.56 7.37
N ILE A 440 12.67 21.99 6.17
CA ILE A 440 12.35 20.57 5.97
C ILE A 440 13.49 19.92 5.21
N ILE A 441 14.07 18.86 5.76
CA ILE A 441 15.10 18.03 5.09
C ILE A 441 14.51 16.66 4.80
N ILE A 442 14.50 16.26 3.52
CA ILE A 442 13.96 14.96 3.08
C ILE A 442 15.07 14.11 2.51
N ASP A 443 15.32 12.95 3.13
CA ASP A 443 16.23 11.92 2.58
C ASP A 443 15.48 10.86 1.78
N GLU A 444 16.20 10.09 0.95
CA GLU A 444 15.69 9.05 0.04
C GLU A 444 14.62 9.60 -0.94
N MET A 445 14.82 10.81 -1.44
CA MET A 445 13.86 11.51 -2.31
C MET A 445 13.56 10.77 -3.63
N SER A 446 14.42 9.86 -4.07
CA SER A 446 14.17 9.00 -5.25
C SER A 446 12.88 8.17 -5.12
N MET A 447 12.40 7.93 -3.89
CA MET A 447 11.18 7.17 -3.60
C MET A 447 9.91 8.03 -3.53
N VAL A 448 10.02 9.36 -3.57
CA VAL A 448 8.88 10.28 -3.48
C VAL A 448 8.26 10.46 -4.86
N ASP A 449 6.97 10.16 -4.98
CA ASP A 449 6.19 10.34 -6.19
C ASP A 449 5.57 11.74 -6.29
N LEU A 450 4.93 12.02 -7.41
CA LEU A 450 4.30 13.32 -7.68
C LEU A 450 3.19 13.65 -6.66
N TYR A 451 2.41 12.64 -6.26
CA TYR A 451 1.31 12.82 -5.30
C TYR A 451 1.83 13.25 -3.93
N LEU A 452 2.82 12.53 -3.40
CA LEU A 452 3.38 12.82 -2.08
C LEU A 452 4.13 14.16 -2.07
N MET A 453 4.83 14.49 -3.16
CA MET A 453 5.48 15.79 -3.32
C MET A 453 4.46 16.93 -3.38
N ASN A 454 3.39 16.77 -4.15
CA ASN A 454 2.31 17.76 -4.21
C ASN A 454 1.66 18.00 -2.84
N ALA A 455 1.37 16.93 -2.10
CA ALA A 455 0.80 17.02 -0.76
C ALA A 455 1.74 17.74 0.23
N LEU A 456 3.04 17.45 0.16
CA LEU A 456 4.04 18.13 0.98
C LEU A 456 4.09 19.63 0.70
N LEU A 457 4.18 20.00 -0.57
CA LEU A 457 4.24 21.40 -0.98
C LEU A 457 2.98 22.18 -0.59
N GLN A 458 1.80 21.55 -0.65
CA GLN A 458 0.56 22.16 -0.15
C GLN A 458 0.57 22.44 1.35
N ALA A 459 1.35 21.71 2.13
CA ALA A 459 1.48 21.90 3.56
C ALA A 459 2.61 22.87 3.97
N MET A 460 3.42 23.33 3.01
CA MET A 460 4.51 24.30 3.23
C MET A 460 4.01 25.73 3.06
N VAL A 461 4.67 26.65 3.75
CA VAL A 461 4.42 28.08 3.61
C VAL A 461 5.57 28.79 2.89
N PRO A 462 5.33 29.91 2.22
CA PRO A 462 6.41 30.71 1.63
C PRO A 462 7.46 31.09 2.68
N GLY A 463 8.72 30.88 2.33
CA GLY A 463 9.85 31.10 3.24
C GLY A 463 10.37 29.85 3.93
N THR A 464 9.60 28.74 3.94
CA THR A 464 10.12 27.45 4.41
C THR A 464 11.20 26.95 3.45
N ARG A 465 12.35 26.57 3.99
CA ARG A 465 13.45 25.97 3.20
C ARG A 465 13.26 24.48 3.01
N LEU A 466 13.53 23.97 1.83
CA LEU A 466 13.39 22.56 1.46
C LEU A 466 14.72 21.98 0.98
N VAL A 467 15.31 21.11 1.77
CA VAL A 467 16.51 20.37 1.39
C VAL A 467 16.12 18.97 0.94
N ILE A 468 16.36 18.67 -0.31
CA ILE A 468 16.05 17.41 -0.98
C ILE A 468 17.31 16.58 -1.10
N VAL A 469 17.35 15.43 -0.44
CA VAL A 469 18.51 14.53 -0.46
C VAL A 469 18.11 13.21 -1.11
N GLY A 470 18.94 12.71 -2.03
CA GLY A 470 18.65 11.43 -2.67
C GLY A 470 19.76 10.96 -3.62
N ASP A 471 19.52 9.84 -4.24
CA ASP A 471 20.38 9.27 -5.27
C ASP A 471 19.57 9.09 -6.56
N ALA A 472 19.78 9.98 -7.53
CA ALA A 472 19.07 9.99 -8.80
C ALA A 472 19.30 8.72 -9.66
N ASN A 473 20.30 7.89 -9.29
CA ASN A 473 20.67 6.68 -10.01
C ASN A 473 20.00 5.42 -9.46
N GLN A 474 19.36 5.53 -8.27
CA GLN A 474 18.54 4.46 -7.72
C GLN A 474 17.21 4.31 -8.47
N LEU A 475 16.46 3.26 -8.11
CA LEU A 475 15.12 3.06 -8.67
C LEU A 475 14.22 4.25 -8.32
N PRO A 476 13.36 4.67 -9.27
CA PRO A 476 12.40 5.73 -9.01
C PRO A 476 11.29 5.28 -8.04
N SER A 477 10.42 6.22 -7.65
CA SER A 477 9.23 5.98 -6.83
C SER A 477 8.32 4.87 -7.39
N ILE A 478 7.48 4.24 -6.57
CA ILE A 478 6.49 3.28 -7.06
C ILE A 478 5.37 4.02 -7.79
N GLY A 479 4.90 5.16 -7.25
CA GLY A 479 3.86 5.99 -7.84
C GLY A 479 4.34 6.79 -9.07
N ALA A 480 3.41 7.53 -9.66
CA ALA A 480 3.61 8.28 -10.89
C ALA A 480 4.56 9.48 -10.72
N GLY A 481 5.29 9.78 -11.78
CA GLY A 481 6.25 10.87 -11.82
C GLY A 481 7.70 10.46 -11.52
N ASN A 482 8.60 11.41 -11.64
CA ASN A 482 10.05 11.23 -11.42
C ASN A 482 10.67 12.49 -10.81
N VAL A 483 10.06 12.94 -9.71
CA VAL A 483 10.24 14.29 -9.13
C VAL A 483 11.71 14.66 -8.98
N LEU A 484 12.55 13.83 -8.35
CA LEU A 484 13.97 14.15 -8.14
C LEU A 484 14.72 14.34 -9.46
N LYS A 485 14.52 13.44 -10.44
CA LYS A 485 15.21 13.56 -11.73
C LYS A 485 14.69 14.75 -12.55
N ASP A 486 13.39 15.02 -12.48
CA ASP A 486 12.77 16.13 -13.20
C ASP A 486 13.22 17.48 -12.62
N MET A 487 13.36 17.61 -11.31
CA MET A 487 13.92 18.80 -10.65
C MET A 487 15.39 19.03 -11.04
N ILE A 488 16.19 17.95 -11.06
CA ILE A 488 17.61 18.05 -11.51
C ILE A 488 17.69 18.44 -12.99
N ALA A 489 16.82 17.84 -13.82
CA ALA A 489 16.83 18.06 -15.27
C ALA A 489 16.35 19.45 -15.68
N SER A 490 15.46 20.08 -14.91
CA SER A 490 14.94 21.42 -15.20
C SER A 490 16.01 22.51 -15.05
N GLY A 491 17.05 22.29 -14.24
CA GLY A 491 18.07 23.31 -13.98
C GLY A 491 17.59 24.53 -13.17
N GLN A 492 16.35 24.55 -12.70
CA GLN A 492 15.75 25.68 -11.98
C GLN A 492 16.16 25.76 -10.50
N PHE A 493 16.79 24.74 -9.97
CA PHE A 493 17.16 24.64 -8.56
C PHE A 493 18.65 24.47 -8.38
N LYS A 494 19.18 24.90 -7.23
CA LYS A 494 20.57 24.62 -6.87
C LYS A 494 20.75 23.12 -6.62
N VAL A 495 21.56 22.48 -7.46
CA VAL A 495 21.89 21.04 -7.35
C VAL A 495 23.37 20.91 -6.98
N VAL A 496 23.62 20.14 -5.90
CA VAL A 496 24.99 19.78 -5.49
C VAL A 496 25.16 18.28 -5.62
N GLU A 497 26.04 17.84 -6.48
CA GLU A 497 26.36 16.44 -6.69
C GLU A 497 27.63 16.03 -5.93
N LEU A 498 27.47 15.15 -4.93
CA LEU A 498 28.58 14.57 -4.18
C LEU A 498 29.18 13.41 -4.97
N ASN A 499 30.40 13.58 -5.46
CA ASN A 499 31.10 12.62 -6.30
C ASN A 499 32.34 12.00 -5.62
N GLN A 500 32.78 12.52 -4.48
CA GLN A 500 33.91 11.99 -3.72
C GLN A 500 33.48 10.86 -2.79
N ILE A 501 34.23 9.77 -2.76
CA ILE A 501 33.92 8.58 -1.95
C ILE A 501 34.70 8.65 -0.63
N PHE A 502 34.00 8.69 0.51
CA PHE A 502 34.59 8.81 1.87
C PHE A 502 34.50 7.54 2.68
N ARG A 503 33.77 6.51 2.25
CA ARG A 503 33.55 5.25 3.04
C ARG A 503 34.84 4.46 3.34
N GLN A 504 35.98 5.00 2.97
CA GLN A 504 37.31 4.41 3.23
C GLN A 504 37.78 4.60 4.68
N GLU A 505 37.33 5.64 5.39
CA GLU A 505 37.90 6.01 6.72
C GLU A 505 37.33 5.22 7.90
N LEU A 506 36.10 4.71 7.80
CA LEU A 506 35.47 3.93 8.90
C LEU A 506 36.08 2.55 9.13
N LEU A 507 36.87 2.02 8.19
CA LEU A 507 37.60 0.76 8.37
C LEU A 507 38.89 0.92 9.20
N HIS A 508 39.42 2.12 9.34
CA HIS A 508 40.63 2.39 10.11
C HIS A 508 40.50 2.21 11.64
N VAL A 509 39.28 2.33 12.18
CA VAL A 509 39.07 2.17 13.64
C VAL A 509 39.22 0.72 14.10
N TYR A 510 39.10 -0.26 13.20
CA TYR A 510 39.28 -1.70 13.51
C TYR A 510 40.62 -2.30 13.09
N GLU A 511 41.49 -1.55 12.39
CA GLU A 511 42.72 -2.07 11.80
C GLU A 511 44.04 -1.53 12.39
N GLN A 512 44.25 -1.54 13.70
CA GLN A 512 45.57 -1.28 14.24
C GLN A 512 46.57 -2.47 14.10
N LYS A 513 46.27 -3.52 13.30
CA LYS A 513 47.11 -4.74 13.22
C LYS A 513 47.43 -5.31 11.83
N SER A 514 47.21 -4.68 10.71
CA SER A 514 47.75 -5.25 9.46
C SER A 514 48.26 -4.19 8.48
N LYS A 515 49.55 -4.25 8.22
CA LYS A 515 50.26 -3.54 7.12
C LYS A 515 49.90 -4.23 5.80
N SER A 516 48.84 -3.82 5.12
CA SER A 516 48.66 -4.11 3.68
C SER A 516 47.71 -3.11 3.04
N ARG A 517 48.18 -2.50 1.97
CA ARG A 517 47.58 -1.60 0.98
C ARG A 517 46.09 -1.25 1.16
N ASP A 518 45.88 0.01 1.27
CA ASP A 518 44.64 0.79 1.24
C ASP A 518 43.80 0.49 -0.03
N GLU A 519 43.02 -0.61 0.01
CA GLU A 519 41.99 -0.87 -1.01
C GLU A 519 40.62 -0.58 -0.38
N GLY A 520 40.02 0.57 -0.75
CA GLY A 520 38.72 0.95 -0.30
C GLY A 520 37.60 -0.02 -0.69
N SER A 521 36.36 0.21 -0.21
CA SER A 521 35.21 -0.68 -0.42
C SER A 521 34.96 -0.97 -1.92
N HIS A 522 35.06 -2.24 -2.30
CA HIS A 522 34.74 -2.71 -3.65
C HIS A 522 33.25 -2.67 -3.94
N ILE A 523 32.38 -2.74 -2.90
CA ILE A 523 30.92 -2.52 -3.07
C ILE A 523 30.69 -1.14 -3.66
N VAL A 524 31.26 -0.09 -3.07
CA VAL A 524 31.11 1.29 -3.51
C VAL A 524 31.73 1.50 -4.89
N ARG A 525 32.96 0.99 -5.09
CA ARG A 525 33.67 1.10 -6.38
C ARG A 525 32.89 0.41 -7.50
N ASN A 526 32.41 -0.79 -7.29
CA ASN A 526 31.61 -1.52 -8.26
C ASN A 526 30.24 -0.87 -8.49
N ALA A 527 29.61 -0.27 -7.46
CA ALA A 527 28.39 0.53 -7.65
C ALA A 527 28.62 1.69 -8.61
N HIS A 528 29.72 2.44 -8.49
CA HIS A 528 30.07 3.50 -9.43
C HIS A 528 30.37 2.97 -10.84
N LEU A 529 31.05 1.83 -10.97
CA LEU A 529 31.28 1.19 -12.27
C LEU A 529 29.96 0.77 -12.93
N ILE A 530 29.04 0.19 -12.16
CA ILE A 530 27.69 -0.17 -12.63
C ILE A 530 26.96 1.06 -13.13
N HIS A 531 26.94 2.13 -12.34
CA HIS A 531 26.30 3.40 -12.74
C HIS A 531 26.86 3.92 -14.08
N GLN A 532 28.18 3.90 -14.25
CA GLN A 532 28.84 4.33 -15.48
C GLN A 532 28.67 3.34 -16.65
N GLY A 533 28.04 2.18 -16.46
CA GLY A 533 27.91 1.13 -17.46
C GLY A 533 29.24 0.41 -17.76
N ARG A 534 30.21 0.51 -16.87
CA ARG A 534 31.51 -0.11 -16.97
C ARG A 534 31.54 -1.50 -16.35
N PRO A 535 32.40 -2.42 -16.83
CA PRO A 535 32.57 -3.74 -16.23
C PRO A 535 33.00 -3.65 -14.77
N VAL A 536 32.36 -4.45 -13.92
CA VAL A 536 32.71 -4.60 -12.50
C VAL A 536 33.88 -5.56 -12.28
N GLU A 537 34.57 -5.40 -11.17
CA GLU A 537 35.69 -6.23 -10.77
C GLU A 537 35.15 -7.50 -10.06
N LEU A 538 35.41 -8.69 -10.64
CA LEU A 538 34.89 -9.98 -10.20
C LEU A 538 36.00 -11.00 -9.88
N ASP A 539 37.12 -10.53 -9.35
CA ASP A 539 38.28 -11.38 -9.06
C ASP A 539 38.23 -12.11 -7.69
N ASN A 540 37.20 -11.81 -6.87
CA ASN A 540 36.98 -12.33 -5.53
C ASN A 540 38.15 -12.10 -4.55
N LYS A 541 39.00 -11.10 -4.82
CA LYS A 541 40.15 -10.74 -3.93
C LYS A 541 39.76 -9.67 -2.91
N SER A 542 38.60 -8.99 -3.14
CA SER A 542 38.08 -8.01 -2.19
C SER A 542 37.60 -8.66 -0.89
N ARG A 543 37.42 -7.84 0.13
CA ARG A 543 36.88 -8.28 1.42
C ARG A 543 35.37 -8.17 1.52
N ASP A 544 34.72 -7.41 0.60
CA ASP A 544 33.34 -6.99 0.72
C ASP A 544 32.49 -7.30 -0.52
N PHE A 545 33.10 -7.66 -1.67
CA PHE A 545 32.36 -7.92 -2.92
C PHE A 545 32.79 -9.25 -3.53
N PHE A 546 31.83 -10.17 -3.70
CA PHE A 546 32.08 -11.51 -4.21
C PHE A 546 31.13 -11.89 -5.35
N PHE A 547 31.64 -12.63 -6.32
CA PHE A 547 30.85 -13.21 -7.40
C PHE A 547 31.07 -14.72 -7.48
N LEU A 548 30.00 -15.51 -7.40
CA LEU A 548 30.03 -16.96 -7.50
C LEU A 548 29.29 -17.42 -8.75
N GLN A 549 30.06 -17.84 -9.77
CA GLN A 549 29.48 -18.35 -11.01
C GLN A 549 28.67 -19.62 -10.75
N ARG A 550 27.39 -19.62 -11.13
CA ARG A 550 26.49 -20.79 -11.15
C ARG A 550 25.56 -20.69 -12.35
N ASN A 551 25.33 -21.85 -13.00
CA ASN A 551 24.63 -21.87 -14.28
C ASN A 551 23.27 -22.56 -14.20
N ASN A 552 22.91 -23.15 -13.07
CA ASN A 552 21.62 -23.77 -12.86
C ASN A 552 20.99 -23.36 -11.53
N ILE A 553 19.68 -23.47 -11.46
CA ILE A 553 18.87 -23.00 -10.33
C ILE A 553 19.18 -23.75 -9.04
N GLN A 554 19.36 -25.07 -9.10
CA GLN A 554 19.59 -25.90 -7.90
C GLN A 554 20.91 -25.56 -7.24
N ASP A 555 21.96 -25.34 -8.02
CA ASP A 555 23.27 -24.92 -7.50
C ASP A 555 23.19 -23.53 -6.89
N VAL A 556 22.41 -22.61 -7.51
CA VAL A 556 22.16 -21.28 -6.94
C VAL A 556 21.48 -21.41 -5.58
N LEU A 557 20.36 -22.15 -5.50
CA LEU A 557 19.61 -22.34 -4.24
C LEU A 557 20.50 -22.95 -3.15
N GLY A 558 21.27 -23.99 -3.46
CA GLY A 558 22.17 -24.63 -2.51
C GLY A 558 23.25 -23.68 -1.98
N VAL A 559 23.81 -22.84 -2.85
CA VAL A 559 24.80 -21.82 -2.48
C VAL A 559 24.17 -20.71 -1.64
N LEU A 560 22.95 -20.26 -1.96
CA LEU A 560 22.24 -19.26 -1.15
C LEU A 560 22.04 -19.75 0.29
N VAL A 561 21.54 -20.99 0.44
CA VAL A 561 21.36 -21.60 1.78
C VAL A 561 22.67 -21.66 2.54
N TYR A 562 23.74 -22.16 1.90
CA TYR A 562 25.06 -22.27 2.53
C TYR A 562 25.62 -20.90 2.96
N LEU A 563 25.49 -19.89 2.10
CA LEU A 563 25.98 -18.54 2.40
C LEU A 563 25.25 -17.93 3.60
N VAL A 564 23.91 -17.99 3.61
CA VAL A 564 23.11 -17.33 4.65
C VAL A 564 23.16 -18.08 5.97
N ARG A 565 23.16 -19.41 5.96
CA ARG A 565 23.13 -20.23 7.16
C ARG A 565 24.54 -20.41 7.79
N ASP A 566 25.54 -20.73 6.97
CA ASP A 566 26.81 -21.24 7.46
C ASP A 566 27.98 -20.26 7.27
N LYS A 567 28.11 -19.65 6.09
CA LYS A 567 29.34 -18.92 5.73
C LYS A 567 29.37 -17.47 6.18
N LEU A 568 28.35 -16.69 5.81
CA LEU A 568 28.33 -15.24 6.02
C LEU A 568 28.14 -14.83 7.49
N PRO A 569 27.34 -15.53 8.33
CA PRO A 569 27.23 -15.17 9.74
C PRO A 569 28.56 -15.08 10.46
N GLY A 570 29.44 -16.06 10.24
CA GLY A 570 30.80 -16.05 10.80
C GLY A 570 31.74 -15.05 10.12
N TYR A 571 31.48 -14.72 8.84
CA TYR A 571 32.33 -13.79 8.07
C TYR A 571 32.10 -12.33 8.42
N VAL A 572 30.84 -11.92 8.57
CA VAL A 572 30.47 -10.54 8.88
C VAL A 572 30.08 -10.32 10.35
N HIS A 573 30.17 -11.37 11.18
CA HIS A 573 29.88 -11.36 12.63
C HIS A 573 28.44 -10.90 12.96
N VAL A 574 27.44 -11.43 12.24
CA VAL A 574 26.02 -11.16 12.43
C VAL A 574 25.21 -12.45 12.49
N LYS A 575 23.96 -12.36 12.93
CA LYS A 575 23.04 -13.51 12.91
C LYS A 575 22.60 -13.83 11.46
N PRO A 576 22.20 -15.07 11.13
CA PRO A 576 21.66 -15.41 9.82
C PRO A 576 20.46 -14.51 9.40
N TYR A 577 19.66 -14.05 10.36
CA TYR A 577 18.51 -13.17 10.12
C TYR A 577 18.88 -11.75 9.66
N ASP A 578 20.11 -11.29 9.95
CA ASP A 578 20.60 -9.97 9.53
C ASP A 578 21.10 -9.99 8.08
N ILE A 579 21.28 -11.16 7.51
CA ILE A 579 21.68 -11.35 6.13
C ILE A 579 20.41 -11.31 5.25
N GLN A 580 20.45 -10.52 4.18
CA GLN A 580 19.28 -10.36 3.32
C GLN A 580 19.53 -10.92 1.92
N ILE A 581 18.61 -11.75 1.45
CA ILE A 581 18.56 -12.12 0.04
C ILE A 581 17.74 -11.08 -0.71
N LEU A 582 18.34 -10.50 -1.77
CA LEU A 582 17.69 -9.54 -2.65
C LEU A 582 17.55 -10.12 -4.05
N THR A 583 16.33 -10.24 -4.55
CA THR A 583 16.05 -10.78 -5.88
C THR A 583 15.31 -9.76 -6.77
N PRO A 584 15.54 -9.77 -8.08
CA PRO A 584 14.78 -8.94 -9.02
C PRO A 584 13.30 -9.30 -9.12
N MET A 585 12.92 -10.56 -8.81
CA MET A 585 11.61 -11.12 -9.16
C MET A 585 10.79 -11.51 -7.93
N ARG A 586 9.46 -11.35 -7.99
CA ARG A 586 8.54 -11.87 -6.97
C ARG A 586 8.23 -13.36 -7.20
N LYS A 587 7.94 -13.74 -8.45
CA LYS A 587 7.56 -15.10 -8.86
C LYS A 587 8.69 -15.81 -9.61
N GLY A 588 8.62 -17.14 -9.66
CA GLY A 588 9.60 -18.00 -10.32
C GLY A 588 10.55 -18.67 -9.32
N GLU A 589 11.43 -19.56 -9.81
CA GLU A 589 12.29 -20.40 -8.97
C GLU A 589 13.32 -19.62 -8.13
N LEU A 590 13.74 -18.44 -8.59
CA LEU A 590 14.57 -17.50 -7.85
C LEU A 590 13.81 -16.24 -7.44
N GLY A 591 12.48 -16.32 -7.43
CA GLY A 591 11.59 -15.26 -6.93
C GLY A 591 11.43 -15.32 -5.41
N VAL A 592 10.93 -14.23 -4.83
CA VAL A 592 10.73 -14.06 -3.38
C VAL A 592 9.92 -15.20 -2.79
N GLU A 593 8.81 -15.60 -3.43
CA GLU A 593 7.91 -16.63 -2.91
C GLU A 593 8.64 -17.97 -2.71
N ARG A 594 9.38 -18.41 -3.74
CA ARG A 594 10.12 -19.67 -3.69
C ARG A 594 11.33 -19.60 -2.76
N LEU A 595 12.08 -18.50 -2.80
CA LEU A 595 13.26 -18.30 -1.93
C LEU A 595 12.86 -18.28 -0.47
N ASN A 596 11.76 -17.65 -0.09
CA ASN A 596 11.27 -17.63 1.28
C ASN A 596 10.90 -19.02 1.78
N GLN A 597 10.22 -19.84 0.97
CA GLN A 597 9.92 -21.24 1.31
C GLN A 597 11.19 -22.06 1.53
N VAL A 598 12.17 -21.95 0.63
CA VAL A 598 13.44 -22.65 0.76
C VAL A 598 14.19 -22.19 2.00
N MET A 599 14.30 -20.87 2.22
CA MET A 599 15.04 -20.34 3.39
C MET A 599 14.37 -20.70 4.70
N GLN A 600 13.03 -20.64 4.80
CA GLN A 600 12.29 -21.07 5.97
C GLN A 600 12.62 -22.53 6.31
N GLN A 601 12.61 -23.43 5.32
CA GLN A 601 12.90 -24.84 5.52
C GLN A 601 14.30 -25.10 6.11
N TYR A 602 15.30 -24.29 5.74
CA TYR A 602 16.70 -24.51 6.16
C TYR A 602 17.12 -23.63 7.35
N LEU A 603 16.56 -22.44 7.54
CA LEU A 603 16.89 -21.52 8.62
C LEU A 603 15.97 -21.68 9.83
N ASN A 604 14.73 -22.03 9.58
CA ASN A 604 13.71 -22.26 10.61
C ASN A 604 12.93 -23.55 10.32
N PRO A 605 13.57 -24.74 10.42
CA PRO A 605 12.90 -26.01 10.15
C PRO A 605 11.74 -26.27 11.12
N PRO A 606 10.74 -27.10 10.72
CA PRO A 606 9.66 -27.49 11.61
C PRO A 606 10.19 -28.28 12.81
N SER A 607 9.57 -28.10 13.96
CA SER A 607 9.83 -28.88 15.17
C SER A 607 8.56 -28.97 16.01
N ASP A 608 8.43 -30.02 16.84
CA ASP A 608 7.29 -30.22 17.71
C ASP A 608 7.12 -29.10 18.76
N GLU A 609 8.14 -28.29 18.98
CA GLU A 609 8.13 -27.17 19.93
C GLU A 609 7.62 -25.86 19.29
N LYS A 610 7.54 -25.78 17.95
CA LYS A 610 7.14 -24.57 17.23
C LYS A 610 5.74 -24.72 16.68
N LYS A 611 4.92 -23.74 16.96
CA LYS A 611 3.59 -23.64 16.35
C LYS A 611 3.65 -23.09 14.94
N GLU A 612 2.68 -23.50 14.15
CA GLU A 612 2.53 -23.13 12.75
C GLU A 612 1.11 -22.61 12.48
N LYS A 613 0.99 -21.65 11.59
CA LYS A 613 -0.28 -21.13 11.09
C LYS A 613 -0.31 -21.09 9.59
N GLU A 614 -1.24 -21.82 8.98
CA GLU A 614 -1.51 -21.70 7.55
C GLU A 614 -2.13 -20.35 7.23
N ILE A 615 -1.65 -19.74 6.15
CA ILE A 615 -2.13 -18.49 5.58
C ILE A 615 -2.42 -18.67 4.09
N ALA A 616 -3.11 -17.71 3.47
CA ALA A 616 -3.54 -17.80 2.07
C ALA A 616 -2.41 -18.12 1.07
N PHE A 617 -1.17 -17.75 1.36
CA PHE A 617 -0.02 -17.90 0.46
C PHE A 617 1.15 -18.68 1.08
N GLY A 618 0.90 -19.54 2.07
CA GLY A 618 1.95 -20.35 2.68
C GLY A 618 1.70 -20.66 4.15
N LEU A 619 2.77 -20.64 4.92
CA LEU A 619 2.77 -21.05 6.33
C LEU A 619 3.66 -20.09 7.13
N PHE A 620 3.16 -19.60 8.26
CA PHE A 620 3.98 -18.95 9.28
C PHE A 620 4.33 -19.92 10.39
N ARG A 621 5.54 -19.79 10.93
CA ARG A 621 6.09 -20.60 12.02
C ARG A 621 6.77 -19.70 13.05
N GLU A 622 6.67 -20.05 14.32
CA GLU A 622 7.44 -19.39 15.37
C GLU A 622 8.95 -19.40 15.05
N GLY A 623 9.56 -18.22 15.14
CA GLY A 623 10.93 -17.97 14.71
C GLY A 623 11.10 -17.50 13.26
N ASP A 624 10.03 -17.36 12.48
CA ASP A 624 10.11 -16.85 11.11
C ASP A 624 10.45 -15.36 11.07
N LYS A 625 11.30 -15.02 10.10
CA LYS A 625 11.55 -13.63 9.71
C LYS A 625 10.41 -13.15 8.80
N VAL A 626 9.73 -12.10 9.24
CA VAL A 626 8.61 -11.49 8.52
C VAL A 626 8.82 -10.00 8.27
N MET A 627 8.05 -9.47 7.34
CA MET A 627 8.04 -8.04 7.00
C MET A 627 6.59 -7.56 6.91
N GLN A 628 6.33 -6.39 7.49
CA GLN A 628 5.10 -5.63 7.26
C GLN A 628 5.04 -5.16 5.81
N ILE A 629 3.95 -5.41 5.11
CA ILE A 629 3.81 -5.10 3.67
C ILE A 629 2.81 -3.98 3.38
N LYS A 630 2.14 -3.47 4.41
CA LYS A 630 1.21 -2.34 4.36
C LYS A 630 1.53 -1.39 5.51
N ASN A 631 1.27 -0.10 5.35
CA ASN A 631 1.32 0.81 6.49
C ASN A 631 0.08 0.59 7.37
N ASN A 632 0.29 0.29 8.66
CA ASN A 632 -0.78 0.22 9.65
C ASN A 632 -0.47 1.22 10.76
N TYR A 633 -1.14 2.37 10.71
CA TYR A 633 -0.92 3.49 11.64
C TYR A 633 -1.62 3.31 12.98
N GLN A 634 -2.52 2.34 13.11
CA GLN A 634 -3.35 2.14 14.29
C GLN A 634 -2.94 0.94 15.13
N ILE A 635 -2.14 0.02 14.56
CA ILE A 635 -1.71 -1.17 15.30
C ILE A 635 -0.82 -0.77 16.46
N GLU A 636 -1.15 -1.25 17.63
CA GLU A 636 -0.41 -0.96 18.86
C GLU A 636 0.85 -1.81 18.98
N TRP A 637 1.91 -1.22 19.48
CA TRP A 637 3.13 -1.91 19.87
C TRP A 637 3.52 -1.58 21.30
N GLU A 638 4.17 -2.53 21.96
CA GLU A 638 4.72 -2.39 23.30
C GLU A 638 6.21 -2.75 23.31
N MET A 639 6.99 -2.02 24.08
CA MET A 639 8.36 -2.40 24.42
C MET A 639 8.39 -2.91 25.85
N ARG A 640 8.94 -4.13 26.06
CA ARG A 640 9.01 -4.76 27.36
C ARG A 640 10.44 -4.91 27.83
N ASN A 641 10.69 -4.70 29.13
CA ASN A 641 11.98 -4.97 29.73
C ASN A 641 12.17 -6.48 29.98
N SER A 642 13.39 -6.88 30.39
CA SER A 642 13.74 -8.29 30.70
C SER A 642 12.89 -8.92 31.82
N LYS A 643 12.09 -8.15 32.57
CA LYS A 643 11.15 -8.62 33.60
C LYS A 643 9.70 -8.69 33.09
N GLY A 644 9.45 -8.41 31.81
CA GLY A 644 8.12 -8.45 31.18
C GLY A 644 7.24 -7.21 31.42
N PHE A 645 7.74 -6.15 32.05
CA PHE A 645 6.98 -4.91 32.24
C PHE A 645 7.10 -4.02 31.00
N THR A 646 5.97 -3.46 30.57
CA THR A 646 5.93 -2.47 29.49
C THR A 646 6.70 -1.21 29.91
N VAL A 647 7.70 -0.84 29.14
CA VAL A 647 8.56 0.34 29.34
C VAL A 647 8.11 1.48 28.45
N ASP A 648 7.66 1.14 27.25
CA ASP A 648 7.18 2.09 26.25
C ASP A 648 6.08 1.46 25.41
N LYS A 649 5.21 2.29 24.83
CA LYS A 649 4.14 1.86 23.96
C LYS A 649 3.82 2.94 22.93
N GLY A 650 3.34 2.54 21.78
CA GLY A 650 2.94 3.45 20.74
C GLY A 650 2.08 2.77 19.70
N VAL A 651 1.85 3.46 18.60
CA VAL A 651 1.06 2.97 17.48
C VAL A 651 1.87 3.08 16.18
N GLY A 652 1.56 2.21 15.24
CA GLY A 652 2.10 2.23 13.89
C GLY A 652 3.23 1.22 13.63
N VAL A 653 3.02 0.40 12.60
CA VAL A 653 4.02 -0.44 11.96
C VAL A 653 3.95 -0.18 10.45
N PHE A 654 5.11 -0.03 9.83
CA PHE A 654 5.16 0.51 8.48
C PHE A 654 5.65 -0.51 7.45
N ASN A 655 5.27 -0.29 6.21
CA ASN A 655 5.73 -1.11 5.09
C ASN A 655 7.27 -1.14 5.05
N GLY A 656 7.82 -2.36 5.05
CA GLY A 656 9.25 -2.60 5.12
C GLY A 656 9.79 -2.92 6.51
N ASP A 657 9.05 -2.66 7.60
CA ASP A 657 9.47 -3.06 8.96
C ASP A 657 9.64 -4.58 9.01
N MET A 658 10.76 -5.04 9.57
CA MET A 658 11.06 -6.47 9.69
C MET A 658 11.06 -6.90 11.14
N GLY A 659 10.52 -8.08 11.39
CA GLY A 659 10.44 -8.68 12.71
C GLY A 659 10.58 -10.19 12.67
N ILE A 660 10.51 -10.78 13.86
CA ILE A 660 10.54 -12.24 14.07
C ILE A 660 9.26 -12.63 14.77
N ILE A 661 8.59 -13.67 14.29
CA ILE A 661 7.43 -14.24 14.97
C ILE A 661 7.91 -14.90 16.26
N THR A 662 7.48 -14.39 17.40
CA THR A 662 7.84 -14.89 18.73
C THR A 662 6.83 -15.86 19.30
N GLU A 663 5.55 -15.71 18.97
CA GLU A 663 4.48 -16.54 19.46
C GLU A 663 3.34 -16.66 18.45
N ILE A 664 2.79 -17.86 18.30
CA ILE A 664 1.54 -18.14 17.60
C ILE A 664 0.54 -18.69 18.62
N ASN A 665 -0.55 -17.97 18.87
CA ASN A 665 -1.52 -18.31 19.89
C ASN A 665 -2.89 -18.58 19.28
N ASP A 666 -3.21 -19.86 19.07
CA ASP A 666 -4.50 -20.28 18.48
C ASP A 666 -5.70 -20.03 19.42
N TYR A 667 -5.44 -19.84 20.72
CA TYR A 667 -6.51 -19.59 21.69
C TYR A 667 -7.03 -18.16 21.61
N THR A 668 -6.13 -17.21 21.38
CA THR A 668 -6.46 -15.78 21.21
C THR A 668 -6.55 -15.38 19.75
N GLU A 669 -6.28 -16.30 18.84
CA GLU A 669 -6.20 -16.08 17.39
C GLU A 669 -5.27 -14.93 17.01
N LYS A 670 -4.07 -14.90 17.61
CA LYS A 670 -3.08 -13.85 17.40
C LYS A 670 -1.69 -14.41 17.13
N ILE A 671 -0.93 -13.66 16.33
CA ILE A 671 0.53 -13.83 16.16
C ILE A 671 1.23 -12.63 16.78
N THR A 672 2.23 -12.90 17.62
CA THR A 672 3.11 -11.86 18.16
C THR A 672 4.38 -11.75 17.32
N VAL A 673 4.70 -10.55 16.86
CA VAL A 673 5.90 -10.25 16.07
C VAL A 673 6.76 -9.25 16.84
N LEU A 674 8.04 -9.56 17.01
CA LEU A 674 9.03 -8.68 17.60
C LEU A 674 9.77 -7.92 16.49
N PHE A 675 9.46 -6.65 16.32
CA PHE A 675 10.12 -5.75 15.39
C PHE A 675 11.33 -5.08 16.03
N ASP A 676 12.40 -4.90 15.24
CA ASP A 676 13.62 -4.18 15.66
C ASP A 676 14.21 -4.65 16.99
N GLU A 677 14.02 -5.92 17.35
CA GLU A 677 14.45 -6.54 18.64
C GLU A 677 13.82 -5.90 19.90
N THR A 678 12.85 -4.99 19.77
CA THR A 678 12.30 -4.22 20.90
C THR A 678 10.78 -4.05 20.91
N ARG A 679 10.14 -3.85 19.75
CA ARG A 679 8.71 -3.57 19.66
C ARG A 679 7.90 -4.85 19.44
N GLU A 680 7.11 -5.25 20.42
CA GLU A 680 6.17 -6.38 20.31
C GLU A 680 4.83 -5.89 19.74
N VAL A 681 4.36 -6.56 18.70
CA VAL A 681 3.09 -6.27 18.01
C VAL A 681 2.25 -7.54 17.93
N GLN A 682 0.97 -7.43 18.26
CA GLN A 682 0.03 -8.54 18.17
C GLN A 682 -0.88 -8.39 16.95
N TYR A 683 -0.80 -9.34 16.03
CA TYR A 683 -1.64 -9.41 14.84
C TYR A 683 -2.78 -10.41 15.05
N PRO A 684 -4.06 -9.97 14.94
CA PRO A 684 -5.18 -10.92 14.81
C PRO A 684 -5.01 -11.76 13.54
N TYR A 685 -5.52 -12.98 13.52
CA TYR A 685 -5.45 -13.86 12.35
C TYR A 685 -6.10 -13.24 11.09
N ALA A 686 -7.11 -12.39 11.27
CA ALA A 686 -7.75 -11.64 10.18
C ALA A 686 -6.83 -10.63 9.48
N SER A 687 -5.76 -10.17 10.15
CA SER A 687 -4.82 -9.16 9.62
C SER A 687 -3.47 -9.75 9.18
N LEU A 688 -3.36 -11.07 9.05
CA LEU A 688 -2.10 -11.72 8.64
C LEU A 688 -1.73 -11.46 7.18
N ASP A 689 -2.63 -10.93 6.37
CA ASP A 689 -2.37 -10.44 5.02
C ASP A 689 -1.49 -9.18 4.99
N GLU A 690 -1.23 -8.57 6.15
CA GLU A 690 -0.27 -7.47 6.30
C GLU A 690 1.19 -7.94 6.44
N LEU A 691 1.41 -9.25 6.63
CA LEU A 691 2.72 -9.84 6.85
C LEU A 691 3.13 -10.76 5.69
N GLU A 692 4.41 -10.74 5.35
CA GLU A 692 5.04 -11.73 4.44
C GLU A 692 6.35 -12.25 5.04
N LEU A 693 6.74 -13.50 4.69
CA LEU A 693 8.08 -14.00 4.99
C LEU A 693 9.15 -13.10 4.35
N ALA A 694 10.24 -12.84 5.06
CA ALA A 694 11.24 -11.84 4.68
C ALA A 694 12.70 -12.34 4.65
N TYR A 695 12.94 -13.63 4.53
CA TYR A 695 14.28 -14.15 4.28
C TYR A 695 14.84 -13.65 2.94
N ALA A 696 13.97 -13.55 1.94
CA ALA A 696 14.22 -12.90 0.66
C ALA A 696 13.17 -11.83 0.38
N VAL A 697 13.60 -10.70 -0.18
CA VAL A 697 12.71 -9.61 -0.62
C VAL A 697 13.10 -9.15 -2.01
N THR A 698 12.21 -8.43 -2.70
CA THR A 698 12.60 -7.80 -3.97
C THR A 698 13.54 -6.63 -3.74
N ILE A 699 14.38 -6.34 -4.72
CA ILE A 699 15.26 -5.16 -4.69
C ILE A 699 14.42 -3.87 -4.51
N HIS A 700 13.23 -3.79 -5.10
CA HIS A 700 12.31 -2.67 -4.92
C HIS A 700 11.88 -2.48 -3.44
N LYS A 701 11.53 -3.58 -2.75
CA LYS A 701 11.15 -3.53 -1.34
C LYS A 701 12.33 -3.29 -0.39
N SER A 702 13.56 -3.37 -0.86
CA SER A 702 14.75 -3.05 -0.08
C SER A 702 15.17 -1.57 -0.14
N GLN A 703 14.50 -0.74 -0.93
CA GLN A 703 14.77 0.70 -0.99
C GLN A 703 14.61 1.33 0.40
N GLY A 704 15.44 2.31 0.73
CA GLY A 704 15.50 2.92 2.06
C GLY A 704 16.10 2.03 3.16
N SER A 705 16.43 0.77 2.87
CA SER A 705 17.05 -0.18 3.81
C SER A 705 18.51 -0.45 3.46
N GLU A 706 19.34 -0.74 4.48
CA GLU A 706 20.69 -1.28 4.30
C GLU A 706 20.87 -2.50 5.19
N TYR A 707 21.68 -3.46 4.74
CA TYR A 707 21.88 -4.73 5.43
C TYR A 707 23.36 -4.99 5.63
N PRO A 708 23.77 -5.60 6.76
CA PRO A 708 25.17 -5.97 7.01
C PRO A 708 25.74 -6.84 5.89
N ALA A 709 24.98 -7.81 5.41
CA ALA A 709 25.33 -8.61 4.24
C ALA A 709 24.15 -8.82 3.31
N VAL A 710 24.40 -8.78 2.01
CA VAL A 710 23.43 -9.01 0.95
C VAL A 710 23.88 -10.16 0.07
N VAL A 711 22.95 -11.04 -0.29
CA VAL A 711 23.15 -12.11 -1.27
C VAL A 711 22.16 -11.92 -2.43
N MET A 712 22.64 -11.86 -3.67
CA MET A 712 21.83 -11.60 -4.84
C MET A 712 21.90 -12.73 -5.86
N PRO A 713 20.81 -13.50 -6.08
CA PRO A 713 20.75 -14.47 -7.19
C PRO A 713 20.51 -13.73 -8.52
N ILE A 714 21.41 -13.89 -9.49
CA ILE A 714 21.30 -13.32 -10.83
C ILE A 714 21.59 -14.42 -11.86
N LEU A 715 20.55 -15.08 -12.39
CA LEU A 715 20.70 -16.16 -13.35
C LEU A 715 19.98 -15.88 -14.67
N SER A 716 18.67 -15.65 -14.63
CA SER A 716 17.84 -15.38 -15.82
C SER A 716 16.58 -14.62 -15.41
N GLY A 717 16.06 -13.80 -16.31
CA GLY A 717 14.82 -13.07 -16.08
C GLY A 717 14.43 -12.14 -17.23
N PRO A 718 13.26 -11.50 -17.13
CA PRO A 718 12.76 -10.56 -18.14
C PRO A 718 13.68 -9.33 -18.28
N ARG A 719 14.02 -8.95 -19.50
CA ARG A 719 14.86 -7.78 -19.79
C ARG A 719 14.33 -6.48 -19.16
N VAL A 720 13.02 -6.35 -19.04
CA VAL A 720 12.38 -5.16 -18.43
C VAL A 720 12.76 -5.01 -16.96
N LEU A 721 12.93 -6.11 -16.21
CA LEU A 721 13.33 -6.10 -14.79
C LEU A 721 14.86 -6.10 -14.62
N PHE A 722 15.59 -6.71 -15.55
CA PHE A 722 17.05 -6.89 -15.43
C PHE A 722 17.78 -5.72 -16.09
N HIS A 723 17.74 -4.56 -15.43
CA HIS A 723 18.35 -3.32 -15.91
C HIS A 723 19.36 -2.75 -14.89
N ARG A 724 20.17 -1.80 -15.33
CA ARG A 724 21.29 -1.20 -14.60
C ARG A 724 20.90 -0.63 -13.23
N ASN A 725 19.84 0.18 -13.17
CA ASN A 725 19.43 0.85 -11.93
C ASN A 725 18.92 -0.12 -10.88
N LEU A 726 18.27 -1.23 -11.30
CA LEU A 726 17.89 -2.29 -10.37
C LEU A 726 19.11 -2.94 -9.73
N LEU A 727 20.11 -3.30 -10.56
CA LEU A 727 21.36 -3.87 -10.07
C LEU A 727 22.09 -2.89 -9.14
N TYR A 728 22.20 -1.64 -9.55
CA TYR A 728 22.81 -0.57 -8.76
C TYR A 728 22.13 -0.44 -7.39
N THR A 729 20.80 -0.35 -7.38
CA THR A 729 20.03 -0.25 -6.13
C THR A 729 20.28 -1.47 -5.23
N GLY A 730 20.29 -2.69 -5.76
CA GLY A 730 20.56 -3.88 -4.99
C GLY A 730 21.97 -3.91 -4.40
N VAL A 731 22.98 -3.53 -5.18
CA VAL A 731 24.40 -3.47 -4.73
C VAL A 731 24.55 -2.45 -3.60
N THR A 732 23.90 -1.29 -3.71
CA THR A 732 23.99 -0.22 -2.71
C THR A 732 23.31 -0.52 -1.38
N ARG A 733 22.55 -1.62 -1.28
CA ARG A 733 21.93 -2.07 -0.02
C ARG A 733 22.89 -2.80 0.92
N ALA A 734 24.06 -3.23 0.43
CA ALA A 734 25.04 -3.93 1.25
C ALA A 734 25.98 -2.97 2.01
N LYS A 735 26.10 -3.16 3.33
CA LYS A 735 27.04 -2.39 4.17
C LYS A 735 28.45 -2.97 4.15
N ASN A 736 28.58 -4.25 4.55
CA ASN A 736 29.87 -4.88 4.83
C ASN A 736 30.22 -6.00 3.84
N CYS A 737 29.22 -6.66 3.24
CA CYS A 737 29.46 -7.76 2.32
C CYS A 737 28.33 -7.90 1.30
N LEU A 738 28.73 -8.04 0.04
CA LEU A 738 27.83 -8.39 -1.06
C LEU A 738 28.34 -9.67 -1.75
N THR A 739 27.46 -10.64 -1.93
CA THR A 739 27.75 -11.83 -2.74
C THR A 739 26.70 -11.97 -3.86
N ILE A 740 27.13 -11.90 -5.10
CA ILE A 740 26.29 -12.19 -6.27
C ILE A 740 26.48 -13.65 -6.67
N VAL A 741 25.39 -14.40 -6.85
CA VAL A 741 25.41 -15.82 -7.21
C VAL A 741 24.63 -16.00 -8.52
N GLY A 742 25.28 -16.46 -9.59
CA GLY A 742 24.58 -16.71 -10.86
C GLY A 742 25.45 -16.60 -12.09
N ASP A 743 24.87 -16.08 -13.19
CA ASP A 743 25.55 -16.01 -14.47
C ASP A 743 26.22 -14.66 -14.72
N ARG A 744 27.50 -14.72 -15.05
CA ARG A 744 28.33 -13.53 -15.35
C ARG A 744 27.81 -12.76 -16.58
N ASN A 745 27.34 -13.46 -17.58
CA ASN A 745 26.84 -12.81 -18.79
C ASN A 745 25.55 -12.04 -18.51
N MET A 746 24.67 -12.60 -17.65
CA MET A 746 23.47 -11.90 -17.21
C MET A 746 23.80 -10.65 -16.40
N LEU A 747 24.77 -10.72 -15.49
CA LEU A 747 25.23 -9.56 -14.73
C LEU A 747 25.73 -8.44 -15.66
N PHE A 748 26.59 -8.76 -16.66
CA PHE A 748 27.05 -7.78 -17.63
C PHE A 748 25.93 -7.27 -18.53
N SER A 749 24.97 -8.13 -18.90
CA SER A 749 23.77 -7.71 -19.64
C SER A 749 22.95 -6.67 -18.86
N MET A 750 22.81 -6.84 -17.53
CA MET A 750 22.15 -5.84 -16.68
C MET A 750 22.90 -4.50 -16.66
N ILE A 751 24.22 -4.54 -16.53
CA ILE A 751 25.06 -3.31 -16.53
C ILE A 751 24.90 -2.54 -17.85
N GLN A 752 24.80 -3.24 -18.97
CA GLN A 752 24.62 -2.60 -20.28
C GLN A 752 23.17 -2.23 -20.57
N ASN A 753 22.21 -2.78 -19.85
CA ASN A 753 20.80 -2.48 -20.05
C ASN A 753 20.39 -1.18 -19.37
N VAL A 754 20.40 -0.09 -20.14
CA VAL A 754 19.93 1.24 -19.72
C VAL A 754 18.44 1.46 -19.91
N ASN A 755 17.72 0.44 -20.43
CA ASN A 755 16.29 0.52 -20.65
C ASN A 755 15.54 0.42 -19.29
N GLU A 756 15.75 1.46 -18.48
CA GLU A 756 14.78 1.84 -17.49
C GLU A 756 13.51 2.21 -18.25
N GLN A 757 12.36 1.71 -17.81
CA GLN A 757 11.11 2.09 -18.42
C GLN A 757 10.97 3.61 -18.34
N ARG A 758 11.11 4.30 -19.50
CA ARG A 758 10.99 5.77 -19.55
C ARG A 758 9.63 6.14 -18.96
N ARG A 759 9.65 6.91 -17.91
CA ARG A 759 8.43 7.46 -17.35
C ARG A 759 7.98 8.64 -18.18
N TYR A 760 6.70 8.65 -18.49
CA TYR A 760 6.08 9.78 -19.15
C TYR A 760 5.68 10.81 -18.09
N THR A 761 6.47 11.87 -17.95
CA THR A 761 6.29 13.00 -17.03
C THR A 761 6.71 14.28 -17.75
N THR A 762 6.11 15.40 -17.41
CA THR A 762 6.42 16.73 -17.96
C THR A 762 6.82 17.72 -16.87
N LEU A 763 7.06 17.28 -15.63
CA LEU A 763 7.40 18.21 -14.53
C LEU A 763 8.60 19.10 -14.85
N ALA A 764 9.69 18.56 -15.45
CA ALA A 764 10.84 19.35 -15.85
C ALA A 764 10.47 20.41 -16.91
N LEU A 765 9.67 20.02 -17.91
CA LEU A 765 9.18 20.94 -18.94
C LEU A 765 8.28 22.03 -18.34
N ARG A 766 7.42 21.69 -17.38
CA ARG A 766 6.54 22.64 -16.67
C ARG A 766 7.36 23.68 -15.91
N LEU A 767 8.38 23.21 -15.19
CA LEU A 767 9.28 24.10 -14.45
C LEU A 767 9.94 25.10 -15.38
N ASP A 768 10.45 24.67 -16.54
CA ASP A 768 11.05 25.56 -17.52
C ASP A 768 10.05 26.53 -18.14
N GLN A 769 8.83 26.05 -18.48
CA GLN A 769 7.80 26.91 -19.08
C GLN A 769 7.36 28.02 -18.11
N ILE A 770 7.03 27.67 -16.86
CA ILE A 770 6.55 28.65 -15.86
C ILE A 770 7.66 29.63 -15.48
N ALA A 771 8.93 29.19 -15.37
CA ALA A 771 10.05 30.06 -15.09
C ALA A 771 10.23 31.09 -16.19
N ASN A 772 10.21 30.67 -17.48
CA ASN A 772 10.34 31.58 -18.64
C ASN A 772 9.17 32.56 -18.73
N GLU A 773 7.93 32.13 -18.47
CA GLU A 773 6.75 33.02 -18.45
C GLU A 773 6.83 34.08 -17.35
N SER A 774 7.44 33.76 -16.20
CA SER A 774 7.65 34.72 -15.11
C SER A 774 8.77 35.74 -15.45
N GLU A 775 9.80 35.34 -16.19
CA GLU A 775 10.85 36.24 -16.65
C GLU A 775 10.36 37.21 -17.76
N GLU A 776 9.51 36.73 -18.70
CA GLU A 776 8.93 37.56 -19.77
C GLU A 776 7.88 38.56 -19.26
N SER A 777 7.17 38.20 -18.19
CA SER A 777 6.13 39.05 -17.56
C SER A 777 6.70 40.16 -16.68
N GLY A 778 8.00 40.35 -16.47
CA GLY A 778 8.72 41.39 -15.76
C GLY A 778 7.98 42.10 -14.62
N PRO A 779 8.55 42.75 -13.64
CA PRO A 779 7.79 43.40 -12.62
C PRO A 779 6.81 44.36 -13.26
N MET A 780 5.50 44.18 -13.08
CA MET A 780 4.52 45.22 -13.44
C MET A 780 4.95 46.48 -12.70
N ASP A 781 5.57 47.41 -13.49
CA ASP A 781 5.79 48.74 -12.98
C ASP A 781 4.50 49.29 -12.40
N ASP A 782 4.54 49.69 -11.16
CA ASP A 782 3.53 50.47 -10.46
C ASP A 782 3.08 51.63 -11.36
N LEU A 783 2.13 51.40 -12.26
CA LEU A 783 1.41 52.48 -12.87
C LEU A 783 0.45 53.03 -11.83
N GLY A 784 0.92 54.08 -11.19
CA GLY A 784 0.18 54.83 -10.21
C GLY A 784 -1.26 55.17 -10.64
N ILE A 785 -2.15 54.90 -9.76
CA ILE A 785 -3.25 55.80 -9.40
C ILE A 785 -3.37 55.80 -7.85
#